data_b6aff9f58f64da6d019a89c7d015e442
#
_entry.id   b6aff9f58f64da6d019a89c7d015e442
#
_cell.length_a   1.000
_cell.length_b   1.000
_cell.length_c   1.000
_cell.angle_alpha   90.00
_cell.angle_beta   90.00
_cell.angle_gamma   90.00
#
_symmetry.space_group_name_H-M   'P 1'
#
loop_
_entity.id
_entity.type
_entity.pdbx_description
1 polymer ?
#
loop_
_entity_poly.entity_id
_entity_poly.type
_entity_poly.pdbx_seq_one_letter_code
_entity_poly.pdbx_strand_id
1 'polypeptide(L)'
;MKFIRTIAAFGIMTVLVADAQDAGAPVNLAEFAEVKWVKHGNPAEETDAQHLVRDGNQKEVVLDGTCALEMRWDQPRAIRSVEVRTDGELQDAPPIKLEWWYRVWPDNGSGGWMKLDDPFNGRWVEAGASAQVEGSKIAFDFLPLERNEVASVKQTGFQYRLTYKLRVRCANPVKITGIAAFSDARWKNARLRYEWRKKRQQAGNRNPQFEARNARIRTTKRLGVEVFEVDLAYADAGDRLSADRGHVVCRDGETGSFAVFVDDVLREGALFVRDIEVLVSDAERGMSLKAWPGPAGERWTAGTVAEQVARMPEQSFDRLEKAIPQKPPRYLFLGVPNLRQEIALLPRGEIQLRADSLRSIGPDAELRPWDWDYIVFDFGAGEHPVMGPESNRVVTRSLADGWLPIVRHQWETGQIRYVETSVATPLTCDIGSLHTETGTETVVLATRFELLNTSQEERDAWLWMEISRPSPCRLTLQNLLVLSRPSDKSHRSGFLPLRCRFDIHDKGALDIAVLEPGGPGSYRQDLPNPSSAREAVRYRVRLAPGERHAIDLFIPYIELFDKQELQALLEMSFTNVAASVERFWRDRVSRGMTYEVPDRYLNELFKANLWHVLISTDIDPFTRQYQHGAATHRYKNFLNETAMVARSLEMRGEHEAAAQLIETFLANQGVKGLPGNFRSKEGVLYAAHAEEPDPYTAQGYNMHHGFGMWAAAEHYLWTRDIRYLARVAPRLLAAADWVINERQNTKTTDPAGRRRAEFGLAPAGDLEDVEEYLYYYATDAYYHLGMKRVAQAFAEAVDHASELSADERPPARWTSEVRAAAKRLIKETESFRQDIRASVAESVATSPVVRLRDGLYIPYVPSL
;
A
#
# COMPACT_ATOMS: atom_id res chain seq x y z
N MET A 1 55.73 -37.04 8.19
CA MET A 1 55.70 -38.42 7.67
C MET A 1 54.29 -38.76 7.23
N LYS A 2 54.16 -39.08 5.98
CA LYS A 2 53.05 -39.71 5.23
C LYS A 2 51.66 -39.01 5.18
N PHE A 3 51.49 -38.37 4.04
CA PHE A 3 50.26 -38.07 3.32
C PHE A 3 49.38 -39.33 3.14
N ILE A 4 48.06 -39.16 3.32
CA ILE A 4 47.07 -39.97 2.60
C ILE A 4 46.16 -38.99 1.84
N ARG A 5 46.30 -39.02 0.54
CA ARG A 5 45.38 -38.45 -0.43
C ARG A 5 44.18 -39.37 -0.54
N THR A 6 42.99 -38.88 -0.26
CA THR A 6 41.74 -39.52 -0.67
C THR A 6 41.21 -38.77 -1.88
N ILE A 7 41.25 -39.41 -3.03
CA ILE A 7 40.67 -38.97 -4.28
C ILE A 7 39.14 -39.14 -4.15
N ALA A 8 38.43 -38.08 -4.10
CA ALA A 8 36.98 -38.10 -4.27
C ALA A 8 36.67 -38.23 -5.78
N ALA A 9 36.13 -39.36 -6.16
CA ALA A 9 35.65 -39.60 -7.51
C ALA A 9 34.44 -38.73 -7.78
N PHE A 10 34.60 -37.75 -8.67
CA PHE A 10 33.50 -37.05 -9.31
C PHE A 10 32.76 -38.06 -10.19
N GLY A 11 31.54 -38.41 -9.78
CA GLY A 11 30.58 -39.10 -10.61
C GLY A 11 30.19 -38.15 -11.78
N ILE A 12 30.71 -38.43 -12.93
CA ILE A 12 30.24 -37.84 -14.19
C ILE A 12 28.80 -38.32 -14.39
N MET A 13 27.86 -37.52 -14.07
CA MET A 13 26.45 -37.72 -14.43
C MET A 13 26.37 -37.59 -15.95
N THR A 14 26.30 -38.70 -16.65
CA THR A 14 26.10 -38.76 -18.10
C THR A 14 24.71 -38.20 -18.38
N VAL A 15 24.66 -36.91 -18.77
CA VAL A 15 23.47 -36.33 -19.36
C VAL A 15 23.31 -36.98 -20.73
N LEU A 16 22.29 -37.78 -20.91
CA LEU A 16 21.87 -38.30 -22.20
C LEU A 16 21.61 -37.07 -23.09
N VAL A 17 22.45 -36.95 -24.11
CA VAL A 17 22.32 -35.97 -25.20
C VAL A 17 21.01 -36.32 -25.92
N ALA A 18 19.97 -35.50 -25.74
CA ALA A 18 18.79 -35.59 -26.59
C ALA A 18 19.22 -35.14 -28.01
N ASP A 19 19.04 -36.02 -28.95
CA ASP A 19 19.41 -35.81 -30.36
C ASP A 19 18.65 -34.63 -30.99
N ALA A 20 19.14 -34.17 -32.13
CA ALA A 20 18.62 -33.07 -32.96
C ALA A 20 17.16 -33.27 -33.47
N GLN A 21 16.45 -34.29 -32.97
CA GLN A 21 15.10 -34.68 -33.39
C GLN A 21 13.96 -33.90 -32.70
N ASP A 22 14.23 -33.06 -31.69
CA ASP A 22 13.18 -32.42 -30.88
C ASP A 22 12.66 -31.07 -31.47
N ALA A 23 13.28 -30.52 -32.50
CA ALA A 23 12.86 -29.21 -33.05
C ALA A 23 11.42 -29.29 -33.62
N GLY A 24 10.52 -28.48 -33.05
CA GLY A 24 9.09 -28.45 -33.38
C GLY A 24 8.23 -29.36 -32.51
N ALA A 25 8.82 -30.22 -31.67
CA ALA A 25 8.06 -31.05 -30.73
C ALA A 25 7.44 -30.17 -29.60
N PRO A 26 6.27 -30.57 -29.03
CA PRO A 26 5.68 -29.93 -27.88
C PRO A 26 6.63 -29.97 -26.67
N VAL A 27 6.64 -28.91 -25.88
CA VAL A 27 7.41 -28.86 -24.64
C VAL A 27 6.61 -29.51 -23.52
N ASN A 28 7.17 -30.55 -22.88
CA ASN A 28 6.57 -31.12 -21.69
C ASN A 28 6.90 -30.25 -20.46
N LEU A 29 5.95 -29.41 -20.04
CA LEU A 29 6.11 -28.50 -18.91
C LEU A 29 6.26 -29.21 -17.56
N ALA A 30 5.84 -30.48 -17.46
CA ALA A 30 6.03 -31.28 -16.23
C ALA A 30 7.52 -31.46 -15.90
N GLU A 31 8.42 -31.38 -16.89
CA GLU A 31 9.86 -31.45 -16.67
C GLU A 31 10.40 -30.28 -15.81
N PHE A 32 9.69 -29.16 -15.79
CA PHE A 32 10.01 -27.94 -15.06
C PHE A 32 9.16 -27.77 -13.79
N ALA A 33 8.31 -28.75 -13.47
CA ALA A 33 7.50 -28.76 -12.26
C ALA A 33 8.19 -29.53 -11.13
N GLU A 34 7.85 -29.22 -9.88
CA GLU A 34 7.97 -30.16 -8.78
C GLU A 34 6.78 -31.10 -8.83
N VAL A 35 7.02 -32.39 -9.05
CA VAL A 35 5.96 -33.40 -9.07
C VAL A 35 5.94 -34.12 -7.73
N LYS A 36 4.81 -34.03 -7.02
CA LYS A 36 4.61 -34.54 -5.67
C LYS A 36 3.41 -35.48 -5.60
N TRP A 37 3.56 -36.57 -4.88
CA TRP A 37 2.45 -37.34 -4.36
C TRP A 37 2.06 -36.76 -3.00
N VAL A 38 0.80 -36.37 -2.83
CA VAL A 38 0.32 -35.64 -1.66
C VAL A 38 -0.89 -36.34 -1.07
N LYS A 39 -0.84 -36.63 0.25
CA LYS A 39 -1.98 -37.20 0.95
C LYS A 39 -2.98 -36.15 1.36
N HIS A 40 -4.29 -36.41 1.12
CA HIS A 40 -5.34 -35.47 1.48
C HIS A 40 -5.41 -35.25 3.00
N GLY A 41 -5.56 -33.99 3.39
CA GLY A 41 -5.71 -33.59 4.79
C GLY A 41 -4.43 -33.53 5.59
N ASN A 42 -3.29 -33.94 5.02
CA ASN A 42 -1.99 -33.79 5.66
C ASN A 42 -0.91 -33.33 4.68
N PRO A 43 -0.76 -32.01 4.47
CA PRO A 43 0.25 -31.45 3.57
C PRO A 43 1.70 -31.74 4.01
N ALA A 44 1.91 -32.26 5.22
CA ALA A 44 3.23 -32.70 5.68
C ALA A 44 3.60 -34.08 5.12
N GLU A 45 2.67 -34.88 4.59
CA GLU A 45 2.94 -36.17 3.95
C GLU A 45 3.01 -35.97 2.42
N GLU A 46 4.16 -35.49 1.98
CA GLU A 46 4.49 -35.33 0.55
C GLU A 46 5.66 -36.25 0.19
N THR A 47 5.56 -36.91 -0.96
CA THR A 47 6.63 -37.74 -1.49
C THR A 47 7.01 -37.29 -2.90
N ASP A 48 8.29 -37.26 -3.21
CA ASP A 48 8.78 -36.92 -4.54
C ASP A 48 8.32 -37.94 -5.59
N ALA A 49 7.68 -37.46 -6.64
CA ALA A 49 7.17 -38.24 -7.76
C ALA A 49 7.76 -37.80 -9.11
N GLN A 50 8.91 -37.10 -9.10
CA GLN A 50 9.56 -36.56 -10.32
C GLN A 50 9.92 -37.63 -11.34
N HIS A 51 10.08 -38.87 -10.90
CA HIS A 51 10.36 -40.00 -11.77
C HIS A 51 9.24 -40.29 -12.80
N LEU A 52 8.00 -39.86 -12.54
CA LEU A 52 6.87 -40.02 -13.46
C LEU A 52 6.93 -39.12 -14.71
N VAL A 53 7.79 -38.13 -14.72
CA VAL A 53 7.95 -37.19 -15.86
C VAL A 53 8.88 -37.78 -16.93
N ARG A 54 9.72 -38.77 -16.56
CA ARG A 54 10.71 -39.39 -17.44
C ARG A 54 10.19 -40.68 -18.04
N ASP A 55 10.18 -40.79 -19.34
CA ASP A 55 9.82 -42.02 -20.03
C ASP A 55 10.72 -43.19 -19.65
N GLY A 56 10.13 -44.38 -19.48
CA GLY A 56 10.86 -45.62 -19.23
C GLY A 56 11.18 -45.96 -17.77
N ASN A 57 10.67 -45.20 -16.81
CA ASN A 57 10.83 -45.55 -15.39
C ASN A 57 9.73 -46.55 -14.96
N GLN A 58 10.13 -47.66 -14.33
CA GLN A 58 9.21 -48.71 -13.84
C GLN A 58 8.56 -48.40 -12.49
N LYS A 59 8.86 -47.27 -11.88
CA LYS A 59 8.26 -46.88 -10.60
C LYS A 59 6.88 -46.23 -10.86
N GLU A 60 5.89 -46.81 -10.22
CA GLU A 60 4.49 -46.35 -10.27
C GLU A 60 4.10 -45.63 -8.98
N VAL A 61 3.08 -44.77 -9.08
CA VAL A 61 2.42 -44.15 -7.93
C VAL A 61 0.95 -44.56 -7.96
N VAL A 62 0.41 -44.94 -6.81
CA VAL A 62 -1.02 -45.31 -6.68
C VAL A 62 -1.80 -44.12 -6.19
N LEU A 63 -2.85 -43.80 -6.93
CA LEU A 63 -3.90 -42.87 -6.49
C LEU A 63 -5.14 -43.67 -6.08
N ASP A 64 -5.63 -43.48 -4.85
CA ASP A 64 -6.68 -44.31 -4.24
C ASP A 64 -7.83 -43.48 -3.60
N GLY A 65 -7.99 -42.26 -3.98
CA GLY A 65 -8.98 -41.36 -3.41
C GLY A 65 -8.53 -40.62 -2.14
N THR A 66 -7.49 -41.09 -1.47
CA THR A 66 -6.89 -40.43 -0.28
C THR A 66 -5.71 -39.52 -0.62
N CYS A 67 -5.27 -39.51 -1.86
CA CYS A 67 -4.08 -38.82 -2.33
C CYS A 67 -4.31 -38.16 -3.70
N ALA A 68 -3.39 -37.29 -4.06
CA ALA A 68 -3.30 -36.65 -5.36
C ALA A 68 -1.87 -36.64 -5.88
N LEU A 69 -1.72 -36.62 -7.20
CA LEU A 69 -0.46 -36.31 -7.86
C LEU A 69 -0.48 -34.84 -8.29
N GLU A 70 0.42 -34.03 -7.72
CA GLU A 70 0.50 -32.59 -7.97
C GLU A 70 1.71 -32.23 -8.82
N MET A 71 1.52 -31.33 -9.78
CA MET A 71 2.58 -30.59 -10.47
C MET A 71 2.55 -29.15 -9.98
N ARG A 72 3.70 -28.61 -9.53
CA ARG A 72 3.84 -27.25 -9.01
C ARG A 72 4.99 -26.55 -9.75
N TRP A 73 4.71 -25.37 -10.27
CA TRP A 73 5.68 -24.53 -10.96
C TRP A 73 6.01 -23.28 -10.12
N ASP A 74 7.17 -22.73 -10.36
CA ASP A 74 7.63 -21.47 -9.79
C ASP A 74 6.98 -20.23 -10.42
N GLN A 75 6.37 -20.39 -11.60
CA GLN A 75 5.65 -19.35 -12.35
C GLN A 75 4.37 -19.95 -12.95
N PRO A 76 3.34 -19.14 -13.21
CA PRO A 76 2.09 -19.63 -13.78
C PRO A 76 2.29 -20.13 -15.21
N ARG A 77 1.76 -21.31 -15.52
CA ARG A 77 1.88 -21.97 -16.82
C ARG A 77 0.59 -21.88 -17.62
N ALA A 78 0.72 -21.63 -18.91
CA ALA A 78 -0.35 -21.60 -19.86
C ALA A 78 -0.67 -23.03 -20.35
N ILE A 79 -1.38 -23.80 -19.53
CA ILE A 79 -1.63 -25.21 -19.80
C ILE A 79 -2.69 -25.39 -20.89
N ARG A 80 -2.37 -26.22 -21.88
CA ARG A 80 -3.23 -26.59 -23.01
C ARG A 80 -3.78 -28.00 -22.85
N SER A 81 -2.93 -28.95 -22.48
CA SER A 81 -3.32 -30.34 -22.24
C SER A 81 -2.46 -31.00 -21.17
N VAL A 82 -3.01 -32.06 -20.59
CA VAL A 82 -2.30 -32.94 -19.63
C VAL A 82 -2.46 -34.38 -20.06
N GLU A 83 -1.36 -35.15 -20.04
CA GLU A 83 -1.38 -36.57 -20.30
C GLU A 83 -1.04 -37.33 -19.03
N VAL A 84 -1.80 -38.38 -18.76
CA VAL A 84 -1.56 -39.33 -17.65
C VAL A 84 -1.41 -40.72 -18.24
N ARG A 85 -0.37 -41.45 -17.86
CA ARG A 85 -0.16 -42.85 -18.27
C ARG A 85 -0.39 -43.76 -17.08
N THR A 86 -1.05 -44.90 -17.35
CA THR A 86 -1.38 -45.92 -16.35
C THR A 86 -0.66 -47.25 -16.61
N ASP A 87 -0.64 -48.08 -15.59
CA ASP A 87 -0.13 -49.45 -15.70
C ASP A 87 -1.22 -50.32 -16.35
N GLY A 88 -1.05 -50.64 -17.63
CA GLY A 88 -1.99 -51.41 -18.42
C GLY A 88 -2.99 -50.62 -19.23
N GLU A 89 -3.63 -51.31 -20.20
CA GLU A 89 -4.64 -50.74 -21.06
C GLU A 89 -5.96 -50.50 -20.30
N LEU A 90 -6.57 -49.38 -20.55
CA LEU A 90 -7.89 -49.00 -20.01
C LEU A 90 -8.98 -49.28 -21.04
N GLN A 91 -10.01 -50.03 -20.66
CA GLN A 91 -11.17 -50.21 -21.51
C GLN A 91 -12.11 -49.03 -21.47
N ASP A 92 -12.16 -48.32 -20.33
CA ASP A 92 -12.92 -47.09 -20.13
C ASP A 92 -12.05 -46.09 -19.33
N ALA A 93 -12.33 -44.80 -19.51
CA ALA A 93 -11.63 -43.78 -18.69
C ALA A 93 -11.94 -44.01 -17.20
N PRO A 94 -10.95 -44.32 -16.35
CA PRO A 94 -11.17 -44.34 -14.91
C PRO A 94 -11.68 -42.96 -14.49
N PRO A 95 -12.39 -42.83 -13.33
CA PRO A 95 -12.89 -41.56 -12.84
C PRO A 95 -11.71 -40.73 -12.31
N ILE A 96 -10.82 -40.38 -13.23
CA ILE A 96 -9.69 -39.48 -12.98
C ILE A 96 -10.20 -38.05 -13.13
N LYS A 97 -10.00 -37.26 -12.08
CA LYS A 97 -10.30 -35.84 -12.07
C LYS A 97 -9.01 -35.06 -12.20
N LEU A 98 -9.03 -34.10 -13.07
CA LEU A 98 -8.00 -33.09 -13.21
C LEU A 98 -8.49 -31.81 -12.58
N GLU A 99 -7.73 -31.27 -11.63
CA GLU A 99 -8.04 -30.01 -10.97
C GLU A 99 -6.87 -29.06 -11.17
N TRP A 100 -7.18 -27.77 -11.25
CA TRP A 100 -6.19 -26.72 -11.36
C TRP A 100 -6.34 -25.72 -10.22
N TRP A 101 -5.25 -25.06 -9.87
CA TRP A 101 -5.23 -24.03 -8.86
C TRP A 101 -5.77 -22.74 -9.44
N TYR A 102 -6.81 -22.22 -8.83
CA TYR A 102 -7.53 -21.05 -9.31
C TYR A 102 -7.70 -20.03 -8.21
N ARG A 103 -7.47 -18.77 -8.54
CA ARG A 103 -7.83 -17.65 -7.73
C ARG A 103 -8.59 -16.64 -8.55
N VAL A 104 -9.70 -16.15 -8.01
CA VAL A 104 -10.45 -15.00 -8.50
C VAL A 104 -10.19 -13.84 -7.55
N TRP A 105 -9.64 -12.77 -8.06
CA TRP A 105 -9.51 -11.54 -7.33
C TRP A 105 -9.69 -10.33 -8.26
N PRO A 106 -10.40 -9.25 -7.87
CA PRO A 106 -11.40 -9.25 -6.82
C PRO A 106 -12.71 -9.87 -7.30
N ASP A 107 -13.38 -10.54 -6.39
CA ASP A 107 -14.67 -11.17 -6.66
C ASP A 107 -15.85 -10.16 -6.70
N ASN A 108 -15.60 -8.90 -6.56
CA ASN A 108 -16.62 -7.87 -6.38
C ASN A 108 -17.04 -7.12 -7.63
N GLY A 109 -16.56 -7.53 -8.82
CA GLY A 109 -16.91 -6.88 -10.10
C GLY A 109 -16.45 -5.43 -10.23
N SER A 110 -15.64 -4.91 -9.30
CA SER A 110 -15.19 -3.51 -9.29
C SER A 110 -14.10 -3.20 -10.31
N GLY A 111 -13.77 -4.12 -11.19
CA GLY A 111 -12.75 -3.90 -12.23
C GLY A 111 -11.31 -3.85 -11.72
N GLY A 112 -11.07 -4.36 -10.53
CA GLY A 112 -9.74 -4.45 -9.95
C GLY A 112 -8.82 -5.40 -10.71
N TRP A 113 -7.60 -5.46 -10.26
CA TRP A 113 -6.51 -6.23 -10.87
C TRP A 113 -6.86 -7.71 -10.93
N MET A 114 -6.80 -8.27 -12.10
CA MET A 114 -6.99 -9.70 -12.27
C MET A 114 -5.69 -10.42 -11.95
N LYS A 115 -5.70 -11.22 -10.92
CA LYS A 115 -4.54 -11.97 -10.47
C LYS A 115 -4.90 -13.45 -10.44
N LEU A 116 -4.46 -14.14 -11.49
CA LEU A 116 -4.61 -15.60 -11.64
C LEU A 116 -3.39 -16.34 -11.09
N ASP A 117 -2.46 -15.63 -10.48
CA ASP A 117 -1.10 -16.06 -10.27
C ASP A 117 -0.65 -16.18 -8.81
N ASP A 118 -1.58 -16.18 -7.85
CA ASP A 118 -1.24 -16.42 -6.45
C ASP A 118 -1.11 -17.91 -6.15
N PRO A 119 0.09 -18.40 -5.82
CA PRO A 119 0.31 -19.83 -5.57
C PRO A 119 -0.21 -20.31 -4.20
N PHE A 120 -0.60 -19.43 -3.30
CA PHE A 120 -0.93 -19.74 -1.91
C PHE A 120 -2.37 -19.46 -1.52
N ASN A 121 -2.96 -18.40 -2.03
CA ASN A 121 -4.31 -17.97 -1.67
C ASN A 121 -5.29 -18.19 -2.82
N GLY A 122 -5.65 -19.43 -3.03
CA GLY A 122 -6.57 -19.84 -4.08
C GLY A 122 -7.31 -21.11 -3.71
N ARG A 123 -7.95 -21.72 -4.69
CA ARG A 123 -8.71 -22.96 -4.52
C ARG A 123 -8.49 -23.90 -5.67
N TRP A 124 -8.66 -25.18 -5.40
CA TRP A 124 -8.69 -26.20 -6.43
C TRP A 124 -10.05 -26.21 -7.13
N VAL A 125 -10.03 -26.17 -8.44
CA VAL A 125 -11.23 -26.18 -9.30
C VAL A 125 -11.07 -27.32 -10.29
N GLU A 126 -12.14 -28.09 -10.51
CA GLU A 126 -12.15 -29.14 -11.52
C GLU A 126 -12.00 -28.49 -12.92
N ALA A 127 -11.01 -28.95 -13.66
CA ALA A 127 -10.80 -28.47 -15.01
C ALA A 127 -11.92 -29.07 -15.89
N GLY A 128 -12.68 -28.22 -16.57
CA GLY A 128 -13.67 -28.64 -17.55
C GLY A 128 -13.02 -29.25 -18.80
N ALA A 129 -12.26 -30.32 -18.61
CA ALA A 129 -11.46 -30.97 -19.64
C ALA A 129 -12.17 -32.21 -20.18
N SER A 130 -12.13 -32.40 -21.49
CA SER A 130 -12.51 -33.66 -22.11
C SER A 130 -11.39 -34.68 -21.98
N ALA A 131 -11.71 -35.88 -21.53
CA ALA A 131 -10.74 -36.97 -21.43
C ALA A 131 -10.85 -37.87 -22.67
N GLN A 132 -9.72 -38.15 -23.29
CA GLN A 132 -9.58 -39.12 -24.39
C GLN A 132 -8.69 -40.25 -23.91
N VAL A 133 -9.11 -41.49 -24.15
CA VAL A 133 -8.35 -42.70 -23.74
C VAL A 133 -7.80 -43.39 -24.98
N GLU A 134 -6.50 -43.61 -24.99
CA GLU A 134 -5.78 -44.36 -26.02
C GLU A 134 -4.84 -45.39 -25.35
N GLY A 135 -5.32 -46.62 -25.23
CA GLY A 135 -4.57 -47.70 -24.59
C GLY A 135 -4.33 -47.44 -23.09
N SER A 136 -3.11 -47.22 -22.68
CA SER A 136 -2.72 -46.86 -21.29
C SER A 136 -2.57 -45.34 -21.07
N LYS A 137 -2.92 -44.52 -22.06
CA LYS A 137 -2.80 -43.06 -22.01
C LYS A 137 -4.17 -42.42 -21.91
N ILE A 138 -4.28 -41.44 -21.01
CA ILE A 138 -5.42 -40.55 -20.87
C ILE A 138 -4.96 -39.13 -21.18
N ALA A 139 -5.50 -38.50 -22.17
CA ALA A 139 -5.26 -37.11 -22.52
C ALA A 139 -6.42 -36.23 -22.10
N PHE A 140 -6.13 -35.14 -21.44
CA PHE A 140 -7.09 -34.11 -21.04
C PHE A 140 -6.79 -32.84 -21.81
N ASP A 141 -7.76 -32.38 -22.62
CA ASP A 141 -7.67 -31.06 -23.24
C ASP A 141 -8.36 -30.00 -22.37
N PHE A 142 -7.64 -28.94 -22.05
CA PHE A 142 -8.19 -27.82 -21.31
C PHE A 142 -9.01 -26.92 -22.22
N LEU A 143 -10.26 -26.67 -21.82
CA LEU A 143 -11.08 -25.66 -22.48
C LEU A 143 -10.57 -24.25 -22.16
N PRO A 144 -10.72 -23.30 -23.06
CA PRO A 144 -10.48 -21.89 -22.77
C PRO A 144 -11.30 -21.41 -21.57
N LEU A 145 -10.81 -20.37 -20.89
CA LEU A 145 -11.58 -19.69 -19.86
C LEU A 145 -12.84 -19.05 -20.47
N GLU A 146 -14.00 -19.29 -19.88
CA GLU A 146 -15.23 -18.62 -20.28
C GLU A 146 -15.35 -17.24 -19.61
N ARG A 147 -16.14 -16.33 -20.24
CA ARG A 147 -16.29 -14.95 -19.74
C ARG A 147 -16.90 -14.85 -18.34
N ASN A 148 -17.69 -15.83 -17.95
CA ASN A 148 -18.33 -15.92 -16.64
C ASN A 148 -17.44 -16.52 -15.55
N GLU A 149 -16.36 -17.18 -15.91
CA GLU A 149 -15.38 -17.71 -14.94
C GLU A 149 -14.50 -16.60 -14.37
N VAL A 150 -14.27 -15.54 -15.15
CA VAL A 150 -13.41 -14.41 -14.77
C VAL A 150 -13.99 -13.10 -15.32
N ALA A 151 -14.32 -12.16 -14.45
CA ALA A 151 -14.93 -10.88 -14.82
C ALA A 151 -14.14 -10.07 -15.86
N SER A 152 -12.85 -10.29 -16.00
CA SER A 152 -11.94 -9.53 -16.86
C SER A 152 -11.31 -10.32 -18.00
N VAL A 153 -11.81 -11.50 -18.37
CA VAL A 153 -11.31 -12.27 -19.54
C VAL A 153 -11.25 -11.43 -20.82
N LYS A 154 -12.15 -10.46 -20.99
CA LYS A 154 -12.08 -9.50 -22.09
C LYS A 154 -10.78 -8.69 -22.14
N GLN A 155 -10.13 -8.47 -21.01
CA GLN A 155 -8.93 -7.63 -20.91
C GLN A 155 -7.64 -8.42 -21.10
N THR A 156 -7.65 -9.71 -20.80
CA THR A 156 -6.45 -10.55 -20.83
C THR A 156 -6.20 -11.25 -22.15
N GLY A 157 -7.24 -11.54 -22.92
CA GLY A 157 -7.11 -12.28 -24.19
C GLY A 157 -6.64 -13.73 -24.04
N PHE A 158 -6.58 -14.28 -22.83
CA PHE A 158 -6.12 -15.66 -22.61
C PHE A 158 -7.12 -16.65 -23.18
N GLN A 159 -6.59 -17.61 -23.95
CA GLN A 159 -7.37 -18.67 -24.56
C GLN A 159 -7.21 -20.03 -23.85
N TYR A 160 -6.39 -20.08 -22.80
CA TYR A 160 -6.12 -21.28 -22.01
C TYR A 160 -5.92 -20.91 -20.53
N ARG A 161 -5.89 -21.92 -19.68
CA ARG A 161 -5.84 -21.71 -18.24
C ARG A 161 -4.40 -21.44 -17.79
N LEU A 162 -4.22 -20.33 -17.10
CA LEU A 162 -2.98 -20.03 -16.39
C LEU A 162 -3.06 -20.59 -14.98
N THR A 163 -2.05 -21.33 -14.55
CA THR A 163 -2.02 -21.89 -13.21
C THR A 163 -0.62 -22.18 -12.73
N TYR A 164 -0.40 -22.03 -11.41
CA TYR A 164 0.81 -22.50 -10.71
C TYR A 164 0.80 -23.99 -10.43
N LYS A 165 -0.40 -24.61 -10.32
CA LYS A 165 -0.50 -25.99 -9.84
C LYS A 165 -1.60 -26.72 -10.56
N LEU A 166 -1.32 -27.96 -10.89
CA LEU A 166 -2.29 -28.96 -11.32
C LEU A 166 -2.27 -30.16 -10.39
N ARG A 167 -3.40 -30.80 -10.21
CA ARG A 167 -3.43 -32.11 -9.56
C ARG A 167 -4.35 -33.10 -10.26
N VAL A 168 -3.90 -34.33 -10.23
CA VAL A 168 -4.65 -35.51 -10.70
C VAL A 168 -5.14 -36.26 -9.49
N ARG A 169 -6.45 -36.56 -9.45
CA ARG A 169 -7.11 -37.33 -8.41
C ARG A 169 -7.87 -38.50 -9.03
N CYS A 170 -7.97 -39.59 -8.30
CA CYS A 170 -8.80 -40.71 -8.70
C CYS A 170 -9.58 -41.24 -7.49
N ALA A 171 -10.86 -41.55 -7.64
CA ALA A 171 -11.68 -42.11 -6.56
C ALA A 171 -11.38 -43.59 -6.32
N ASN A 172 -11.01 -44.32 -7.36
CA ASN A 172 -10.65 -45.73 -7.30
C ASN A 172 -9.12 -45.91 -7.44
N PRO A 173 -8.54 -46.95 -6.89
CA PRO A 173 -7.11 -47.20 -7.04
C PRO A 173 -6.67 -47.30 -8.49
N VAL A 174 -5.76 -46.43 -8.90
CA VAL A 174 -5.15 -46.40 -10.24
C VAL A 174 -3.65 -46.23 -10.10
N LYS A 175 -2.90 -47.02 -10.81
CA LYS A 175 -1.46 -46.94 -10.88
C LYS A 175 -1.07 -45.98 -12.01
N ILE A 176 -0.37 -44.93 -11.65
CA ILE A 176 0.15 -43.89 -12.58
C ILE A 176 1.63 -44.20 -12.83
N THR A 177 1.98 -44.35 -14.10
CA THR A 177 3.34 -44.59 -14.58
C THR A 177 3.98 -43.41 -15.29
N GLY A 178 3.20 -42.38 -15.62
CA GLY A 178 3.72 -41.19 -16.26
C GLY A 178 2.75 -39.99 -16.23
N ILE A 179 3.31 -38.80 -16.24
CA ILE A 179 2.55 -37.53 -16.33
C ILE A 179 3.28 -36.54 -17.22
N ALA A 180 2.54 -35.82 -18.05
CA ALA A 180 3.03 -34.73 -18.88
C ALA A 180 2.01 -33.56 -18.92
N ALA A 181 2.48 -32.35 -19.08
CA ALA A 181 1.65 -31.17 -19.27
C ALA A 181 2.22 -30.33 -20.41
N PHE A 182 1.34 -29.81 -21.28
CA PHE A 182 1.74 -29.11 -22.48
C PHE A 182 1.06 -27.74 -22.59
N SER A 183 1.83 -26.80 -23.16
CA SER A 183 1.31 -25.53 -23.68
C SER A 183 1.48 -25.47 -25.22
N ASP A 184 1.29 -24.29 -25.79
CA ASP A 184 1.62 -24.08 -27.20
C ASP A 184 3.12 -23.97 -27.49
N ALA A 185 3.96 -24.00 -26.45
CA ALA A 185 5.41 -23.91 -26.57
C ALA A 185 5.97 -25.11 -27.36
N ARG A 186 6.94 -24.81 -28.22
CA ARG A 186 7.65 -25.80 -29.05
C ARG A 186 9.15 -25.71 -28.83
N TRP A 187 9.83 -26.85 -28.86
CA TRP A 187 11.27 -26.89 -28.82
C TRP A 187 11.88 -26.24 -30.07
N LYS A 188 12.79 -25.29 -29.86
CA LYS A 188 13.65 -24.73 -30.89
C LYS A 188 15.11 -24.77 -30.49
N ASN A 189 16.00 -24.77 -31.47
CA ASN A 189 17.45 -24.75 -31.23
C ASN A 189 17.98 -23.32 -31.34
N ALA A 190 18.97 -23.00 -30.52
CA ALA A 190 19.68 -21.74 -30.55
C ALA A 190 21.14 -21.91 -30.15
N ARG A 191 21.96 -21.00 -30.62
CA ARG A 191 23.34 -20.83 -30.20
C ARG A 191 23.61 -19.42 -29.81
N LEU A 192 23.89 -19.17 -28.51
CA LEU A 192 24.13 -17.86 -27.94
C LEU A 192 25.62 -17.64 -27.71
N ARG A 193 26.11 -16.46 -28.06
CA ARG A 193 27.48 -16.02 -27.82
C ARG A 193 27.49 -14.93 -26.77
N TYR A 194 28.30 -15.12 -25.72
CA TYR A 194 28.53 -14.18 -24.62
C TYR A 194 29.93 -13.60 -24.77
N GLU A 195 30.06 -12.27 -24.85
CA GLU A 195 31.35 -11.57 -25.02
C GLU A 195 31.42 -10.40 -24.02
N TRP A 196 32.32 -10.51 -23.02
CA TRP A 196 32.49 -9.46 -21.99
C TRP A 196 33.48 -8.41 -22.49
N ARG A 197 33.25 -7.13 -22.09
CA ARG A 197 34.22 -6.05 -22.32
C ARG A 197 35.38 -6.22 -21.34
N LYS A 198 36.63 -6.19 -21.86
CA LYS A 198 37.83 -6.29 -21.02
C LYS A 198 37.92 -5.12 -20.05
N LYS A 199 37.93 -5.34 -18.75
CA LYS A 199 38.39 -4.36 -17.77
C LYS A 199 39.93 -4.38 -17.74
N ARG A 200 40.57 -3.23 -17.88
CA ARG A 200 42.04 -3.05 -17.98
C ARG A 200 42.89 -3.58 -16.80
N GLN A 201 42.31 -4.06 -15.70
CA GLN A 201 42.99 -4.37 -14.44
C GLN A 201 42.78 -5.79 -13.89
N GLN A 202 41.99 -6.67 -14.50
CA GLN A 202 41.82 -8.04 -14.00
C GLN A 202 41.96 -9.06 -15.12
N ALA A 203 43.21 -9.54 -15.29
CA ALA A 203 43.52 -10.68 -16.16
C ALA A 203 43.19 -12.00 -15.36
N GLY A 204 41.95 -12.21 -14.94
CA GLY A 204 41.45 -13.44 -14.37
C GLY A 204 40.99 -14.42 -15.45
N ASN A 205 41.01 -15.70 -15.15
CA ASN A 205 40.49 -16.73 -16.03
C ASN A 205 38.97 -16.84 -15.77
N ARG A 206 38.16 -15.96 -16.40
CA ARG A 206 36.69 -15.96 -16.24
C ARG A 206 36.13 -17.36 -16.46
N ASN A 207 35.23 -17.81 -15.60
CA ASN A 207 34.62 -19.14 -15.70
C ASN A 207 33.11 -19.07 -15.35
N PRO A 208 32.27 -18.43 -16.20
CA PRO A 208 30.86 -18.34 -15.98
C PRO A 208 30.21 -19.73 -16.00
N GLN A 209 29.22 -19.91 -15.14
CA GLN A 209 28.36 -21.08 -15.14
C GLN A 209 27.05 -20.73 -15.85
N PHE A 210 26.57 -21.60 -16.71
CA PHE A 210 25.33 -21.42 -17.43
C PHE A 210 24.30 -22.45 -16.98
N GLU A 211 23.13 -21.98 -16.62
CA GLU A 211 21.97 -22.79 -16.24
C GLU A 211 20.82 -22.45 -17.20
N ALA A 212 19.98 -23.43 -17.51
CA ALA A 212 18.83 -23.26 -18.37
C ALA A 212 17.52 -23.35 -17.60
N ARG A 213 16.56 -22.52 -17.91
CA ARG A 213 15.18 -22.60 -17.45
C ARG A 213 14.24 -22.63 -18.65
N ASN A 214 13.31 -23.58 -18.68
CA ASN A 214 12.51 -23.88 -19.86
C ASN A 214 13.39 -24.07 -21.11
N ALA A 215 14.57 -24.60 -20.91
CA ALA A 215 15.59 -24.85 -21.94
C ALA A 215 16.54 -25.97 -21.50
N ARG A 216 17.31 -26.51 -22.42
CA ARG A 216 18.31 -27.57 -22.16
C ARG A 216 19.62 -27.16 -22.83
N ILE A 217 20.69 -26.96 -22.04
CA ILE A 217 22.02 -26.67 -22.55
C ILE A 217 22.63 -27.98 -23.03
N ARG A 218 23.07 -28.02 -24.30
CA ARG A 218 23.75 -29.15 -24.90
C ARG A 218 25.27 -29.06 -24.72
N THR A 219 25.83 -27.92 -25.10
CA THR A 219 27.28 -27.70 -24.94
C THR A 219 27.57 -26.25 -24.57
N THR A 220 28.66 -26.08 -23.81
CA THR A 220 29.26 -24.78 -23.56
C THR A 220 30.69 -24.81 -24.05
N LYS A 221 31.09 -23.88 -24.95
CA LYS A 221 32.41 -23.77 -25.48
C LYS A 221 33.05 -22.44 -25.12
N ARG A 222 34.28 -22.50 -24.65
CA ARG A 222 35.10 -21.30 -24.47
C ARG A 222 35.84 -21.00 -25.77
N LEU A 223 35.57 -19.86 -26.38
CA LEU A 223 36.21 -19.43 -27.62
C LEU A 223 37.38 -18.43 -27.39
N GLY A 224 37.46 -17.85 -26.21
CA GLY A 224 38.48 -16.89 -25.80
C GLY A 224 38.46 -16.63 -24.30
N VAL A 225 39.30 -15.72 -23.82
CA VAL A 225 39.35 -15.38 -22.37
C VAL A 225 38.01 -14.84 -21.88
N GLU A 226 37.37 -13.99 -22.69
CA GLU A 226 36.11 -13.30 -22.36
C GLU A 226 34.96 -13.74 -23.28
N VAL A 227 35.10 -14.85 -24.03
CA VAL A 227 34.12 -15.25 -25.05
C VAL A 227 33.70 -16.69 -24.86
N PHE A 228 32.38 -16.89 -24.73
CA PHE A 228 31.78 -18.20 -24.57
C PHE A 228 30.61 -18.39 -25.53
N GLU A 229 30.40 -19.64 -25.94
CA GLU A 229 29.27 -20.02 -26.78
C GLU A 229 28.46 -21.12 -26.08
N VAL A 230 27.12 -20.97 -26.05
CA VAL A 230 26.20 -21.90 -25.45
C VAL A 230 25.25 -22.41 -26.53
N ASP A 231 25.28 -23.74 -26.79
CA ASP A 231 24.36 -24.43 -27.69
C ASP A 231 23.25 -25.04 -26.85
N LEU A 232 21.99 -24.76 -27.21
CA LEU A 232 20.83 -25.16 -26.41
C LEU A 232 19.58 -25.44 -27.23
N ALA A 233 18.69 -26.23 -26.67
CA ALA A 233 17.29 -26.28 -27.05
C ALA A 233 16.50 -25.45 -26.05
N TYR A 234 15.53 -24.66 -26.51
CA TYR A 234 14.70 -23.78 -25.69
C TYR A 234 13.23 -23.87 -26.03
N ALA A 235 12.38 -23.63 -25.07
CA ALA A 235 10.94 -23.50 -25.26
C ALA A 235 10.62 -22.14 -25.90
N ASP A 236 10.11 -22.18 -27.13
CA ASP A 236 9.54 -21.01 -27.78
C ASP A 236 8.03 -21.01 -27.58
N ALA A 237 7.54 -20.10 -26.75
CA ALA A 237 6.11 -19.98 -26.44
C ALA A 237 5.34 -19.16 -27.48
N GLY A 238 6.02 -18.48 -28.42
CA GLY A 238 5.38 -17.58 -29.39
C GLY A 238 4.81 -16.28 -28.77
N ASP A 239 4.60 -16.24 -27.46
CA ASP A 239 4.12 -15.09 -26.72
C ASP A 239 5.19 -14.55 -25.75
N ARG A 240 5.49 -13.26 -25.84
CA ARG A 240 6.51 -12.59 -25.01
C ARG A 240 6.14 -12.50 -23.53
N LEU A 241 4.88 -12.56 -23.19
CA LEU A 241 4.39 -12.51 -21.81
C LEU A 241 4.30 -13.89 -21.17
N SER A 242 4.49 -14.96 -21.94
CA SER A 242 4.42 -16.31 -21.43
C SER A 242 5.60 -16.66 -20.53
N ALA A 243 5.31 -17.21 -19.37
CA ALA A 243 6.31 -17.77 -18.47
C ALA A 243 6.95 -19.07 -18.97
N ASP A 244 6.40 -19.66 -20.07
CA ASP A 244 6.94 -20.87 -20.71
C ASP A 244 8.18 -20.61 -21.57
N ARG A 245 8.55 -19.34 -21.79
CA ARG A 245 9.72 -18.95 -22.58
C ARG A 245 11.02 -19.48 -22.01
N GLY A 246 11.86 -20.01 -22.89
CA GLY A 246 13.19 -20.49 -22.52
C GLY A 246 14.17 -19.34 -22.22
N HIS A 247 14.92 -19.45 -21.12
CA HIS A 247 15.96 -18.46 -20.80
C HIS A 247 17.22 -19.13 -20.23
N VAL A 248 18.34 -18.43 -20.32
CA VAL A 248 19.64 -18.85 -19.84
C VAL A 248 20.08 -17.93 -18.72
N VAL A 249 20.37 -18.51 -17.56
CA VAL A 249 21.00 -17.84 -16.42
C VAL A 249 22.51 -17.97 -16.56
N CYS A 250 23.21 -16.86 -16.52
CA CYS A 250 24.67 -16.79 -16.49
C CYS A 250 25.12 -16.38 -15.08
N ARG A 251 25.83 -17.25 -14.38
CA ARG A 251 26.42 -16.95 -13.08
C ARG A 251 27.91 -16.69 -13.25
N ASP A 252 28.27 -15.44 -13.05
CA ASP A 252 29.67 -15.00 -13.10
C ASP A 252 30.09 -14.38 -11.77
N GLY A 253 31.10 -14.97 -11.15
CA GLY A 253 31.58 -14.52 -9.84
C GLY A 253 32.32 -13.18 -9.86
N GLU A 254 32.72 -12.67 -11.04
CA GLU A 254 33.49 -11.44 -11.16
C GLU A 254 32.61 -10.20 -11.42
N THR A 255 31.63 -10.29 -12.32
CA THR A 255 30.82 -9.14 -12.76
C THR A 255 29.37 -9.22 -12.34
N GLY A 256 28.95 -10.35 -11.75
CA GLY A 256 27.59 -10.59 -11.31
C GLY A 256 26.82 -11.54 -12.22
N SER A 257 25.66 -11.98 -11.74
CA SER A 257 24.82 -12.94 -12.43
C SER A 257 23.64 -12.25 -13.09
N PHE A 258 23.14 -12.83 -14.19
CA PHE A 258 21.99 -12.31 -14.94
C PHE A 258 21.36 -13.42 -15.77
N ALA A 259 20.15 -13.19 -16.27
CA ALA A 259 19.49 -14.09 -17.20
C ALA A 259 19.05 -13.37 -18.48
N VAL A 260 18.93 -14.11 -19.58
CA VAL A 260 18.42 -13.60 -20.85
C VAL A 260 17.38 -14.55 -21.43
N PHE A 261 16.27 -14.02 -21.92
CA PHE A 261 15.38 -14.81 -22.78
C PHE A 261 16.05 -15.11 -24.11
N VAL A 262 16.01 -16.38 -24.51
CA VAL A 262 16.66 -16.83 -25.75
C VAL A 262 16.03 -16.18 -26.98
N ASP A 263 14.70 -16.14 -27.04
CA ASP A 263 13.96 -15.55 -28.16
C ASP A 263 14.16 -14.02 -28.25
N ASP A 264 14.41 -13.30 -27.12
CA ASP A 264 14.76 -11.88 -27.17
C ASP A 264 16.12 -11.66 -27.83
N VAL A 265 17.13 -12.49 -27.48
CA VAL A 265 18.45 -12.43 -28.13
C VAL A 265 18.36 -12.70 -29.64
N LEU A 266 17.61 -13.73 -30.01
CA LEU A 266 17.45 -14.12 -31.42
C LEU A 266 16.71 -13.05 -32.24
N ARG A 267 15.68 -12.45 -31.66
CA ARG A 267 14.90 -11.39 -32.32
C ARG A 267 15.71 -10.12 -32.51
N GLU A 268 16.35 -9.63 -31.45
CA GLU A 268 17.15 -8.40 -31.49
C GLU A 268 18.50 -8.62 -32.18
N GLY A 269 18.93 -9.89 -32.36
CA GLY A 269 20.23 -10.28 -32.89
C GLY A 269 21.39 -10.15 -31.90
N ALA A 270 21.33 -9.15 -31.03
CA ALA A 270 22.24 -8.99 -29.92
C ALA A 270 21.63 -8.04 -28.88
N LEU A 271 21.95 -8.25 -27.61
CA LEU A 271 21.61 -7.35 -26.50
C LEU A 271 22.86 -7.11 -25.63
N PHE A 272 23.02 -5.90 -25.15
CA PHE A 272 24.12 -5.54 -24.27
C PHE A 272 23.64 -5.28 -22.86
N VAL A 273 24.13 -6.07 -21.91
CA VAL A 273 23.83 -5.91 -20.50
C VAL A 273 24.83 -4.94 -19.88
N ARG A 274 24.36 -3.71 -19.67
CA ARG A 274 25.20 -2.55 -19.31
C ARG A 274 26.00 -2.74 -18.03
N ASP A 275 25.33 -3.13 -16.97
CA ASP A 275 25.94 -3.19 -15.62
C ASP A 275 26.93 -4.38 -15.46
N ILE A 276 26.79 -5.38 -16.33
CA ILE A 276 27.67 -6.57 -16.43
C ILE A 276 28.73 -6.37 -17.52
N GLU A 277 28.52 -5.40 -18.41
CA GLU A 277 29.38 -5.12 -19.60
C GLU A 277 29.55 -6.36 -20.50
N VAL A 278 28.47 -7.11 -20.78
CA VAL A 278 28.45 -8.27 -21.64
C VAL A 278 27.52 -8.08 -22.83
N LEU A 279 27.99 -8.43 -24.01
CA LEU A 279 27.17 -8.59 -25.21
C LEU A 279 26.71 -10.04 -25.30
N VAL A 280 25.42 -10.27 -25.36
CA VAL A 280 24.82 -11.58 -25.66
C VAL A 280 24.23 -11.50 -27.06
N SER A 281 24.68 -12.36 -27.95
CA SER A 281 24.30 -12.32 -29.37
C SER A 281 23.91 -13.70 -29.89
N ASP A 282 23.12 -13.69 -30.97
CA ASP A 282 22.93 -14.87 -31.81
C ASP A 282 24.24 -15.22 -32.51
N ALA A 283 24.78 -16.41 -32.16
CA ALA A 283 26.08 -16.84 -32.70
C ALA A 283 26.05 -17.03 -34.23
N GLU A 284 24.88 -17.35 -34.82
CA GLU A 284 24.73 -17.52 -36.26
C GLU A 284 24.81 -16.19 -37.02
N ARG A 285 24.39 -15.10 -36.38
CA ARG A 285 24.52 -13.74 -36.96
C ARG A 285 25.91 -13.15 -36.79
N GLY A 286 26.78 -13.75 -36.00
CA GLY A 286 28.19 -13.40 -35.87
C GLY A 286 28.47 -12.02 -35.28
N MET A 287 27.51 -11.41 -34.55
CA MET A 287 27.70 -10.11 -33.91
C MET A 287 28.74 -10.22 -32.78
N SER A 288 29.77 -9.40 -32.84
CA SER A 288 30.80 -9.30 -31.80
C SER A 288 30.73 -7.93 -31.10
N LEU A 289 31.30 -7.84 -29.91
CA LEU A 289 31.38 -6.58 -29.17
C LEU A 289 32.07 -5.46 -29.96
N LYS A 290 33.07 -5.82 -30.81
CA LYS A 290 33.76 -4.88 -31.70
C LYS A 290 32.86 -4.40 -32.86
N ALA A 291 31.99 -5.25 -33.37
CA ALA A 291 31.08 -4.94 -34.46
C ALA A 291 29.75 -4.35 -33.98
N TRP A 292 29.44 -4.47 -32.71
CA TRP A 292 28.22 -3.96 -32.16
C TRP A 292 28.20 -2.41 -32.19
N PRO A 293 27.19 -1.80 -32.84
CA PRO A 293 27.18 -0.35 -33.05
C PRO A 293 26.96 0.47 -31.79
N GLY A 294 26.61 -0.18 -30.66
CA GLY A 294 26.15 0.51 -29.46
C GLY A 294 24.73 1.06 -29.60
N PRO A 295 24.18 1.65 -28.56
CA PRO A 295 22.92 2.39 -28.65
C PRO A 295 23.12 3.64 -29.51
N ALA A 296 22.13 4.00 -30.32
CA ALA A 296 22.16 5.17 -31.17
C ALA A 296 22.26 6.46 -30.32
N GLY A 297 23.40 7.19 -30.48
CA GLY A 297 23.61 8.52 -29.91
C GLY A 297 24.59 8.62 -28.75
N GLU A 298 24.94 9.86 -28.38
CA GLU A 298 25.94 10.22 -27.36
C GLU A 298 25.56 9.79 -25.92
N ARG A 299 24.35 9.31 -25.72
CA ARG A 299 23.81 8.92 -24.37
C ARG A 299 24.62 7.79 -23.70
N TRP A 300 25.27 6.97 -24.45
CA TRP A 300 26.14 5.88 -23.98
C TRP A 300 27.30 6.37 -23.09
N THR A 301 27.89 7.54 -23.44
CA THR A 301 29.05 8.10 -22.73
C THR A 301 28.64 9.05 -21.60
N ALA A 302 27.38 9.39 -21.52
CA ALA A 302 26.89 10.40 -20.57
C ALA A 302 26.81 9.93 -19.13
N GLY A 303 27.03 8.64 -18.85
CA GLY A 303 26.88 8.04 -17.52
C GLY A 303 25.44 7.68 -17.19
N THR A 304 25.19 7.25 -15.94
CA THR A 304 23.86 6.95 -15.45
C THR A 304 23.01 8.21 -15.36
N VAL A 305 21.68 8.07 -15.30
CA VAL A 305 20.75 9.21 -15.10
C VAL A 305 21.11 9.96 -13.81
N ALA A 306 21.46 9.25 -12.73
CA ALA A 306 21.90 9.85 -11.47
C ALA A 306 23.17 10.71 -11.65
N GLU A 307 24.16 10.21 -12.37
CA GLU A 307 25.39 10.98 -12.67
C GLU A 307 25.12 12.18 -13.57
N GLN A 308 24.20 12.06 -14.52
CA GLN A 308 23.78 13.18 -15.37
C GLN A 308 23.07 14.25 -14.54
N VAL A 309 22.12 13.85 -13.67
CA VAL A 309 21.40 14.76 -12.77
C VAL A 309 22.38 15.43 -11.80
N ALA A 310 23.32 14.68 -11.23
CA ALA A 310 24.33 15.24 -10.32
C ALA A 310 25.24 16.33 -10.95
N ARG A 311 25.35 16.32 -12.28
CA ARG A 311 26.12 17.35 -13.05
C ARG A 311 25.25 18.55 -13.47
N MET A 312 23.92 18.44 -13.32
CA MET A 312 23.01 19.55 -13.65
C MET A 312 23.09 20.63 -12.57
N PRO A 313 22.94 21.91 -12.95
CA PRO A 313 22.82 22.96 -11.96
C PRO A 313 21.59 22.74 -11.09
N GLU A 314 21.70 23.09 -9.80
CA GLU A 314 20.58 23.07 -8.86
C GLU A 314 19.40 23.87 -9.42
N GLN A 315 18.20 23.31 -9.31
CA GLN A 315 16.99 23.99 -9.74
C GLN A 315 16.50 24.94 -8.64
N SER A 316 16.15 26.19 -9.02
CA SER A 316 15.50 27.08 -8.06
C SER A 316 14.07 26.62 -7.74
N PHE A 317 13.64 26.88 -6.51
CA PHE A 317 12.26 26.57 -6.09
C PHE A 317 11.22 27.24 -7.01
N ASP A 318 11.40 28.51 -7.35
CA ASP A 318 10.50 29.25 -8.24
C ASP A 318 10.34 28.59 -9.62
N ARG A 319 11.41 27.98 -10.12
CA ARG A 319 11.36 27.28 -11.40
C ARG A 319 10.62 25.95 -11.28
N LEU A 320 10.83 25.23 -10.20
CA LEU A 320 10.14 23.98 -9.92
C LEU A 320 8.66 24.21 -9.66
N GLU A 321 8.32 25.23 -8.87
CA GLU A 321 6.93 25.61 -8.59
C GLU A 321 6.14 25.91 -9.87
N LYS A 322 6.72 26.67 -10.80
CA LYS A 322 6.12 26.96 -12.12
C LYS A 322 5.97 25.73 -13.01
N ALA A 323 6.85 24.73 -12.87
CA ALA A 323 6.81 23.49 -13.62
C ALA A 323 5.80 22.47 -13.07
N ILE A 324 5.42 22.58 -11.79
CA ILE A 324 4.42 21.70 -11.17
C ILE A 324 3.02 22.12 -11.65
N PRO A 325 2.21 21.20 -12.20
CA PRO A 325 0.85 21.49 -12.57
C PRO A 325 0.06 22.02 -11.38
N GLN A 326 -0.48 23.22 -11.50
CA GLN A 326 -1.33 23.80 -10.47
C GLN A 326 -2.62 22.98 -10.37
N LYS A 327 -2.88 22.40 -9.21
CA LYS A 327 -4.15 21.74 -8.93
C LYS A 327 -5.15 22.77 -8.41
N PRO A 328 -6.44 22.61 -8.73
CA PRO A 328 -7.45 23.48 -8.15
C PRO A 328 -7.41 23.37 -6.62
N PRO A 329 -7.70 24.47 -5.91
CA PRO A 329 -7.78 24.45 -4.45
C PRO A 329 -8.74 23.38 -3.97
N ARG A 330 -8.34 22.63 -2.95
CA ARG A 330 -9.17 21.61 -2.30
C ARG A 330 -9.73 22.16 -0.99
N TYR A 331 -10.61 21.39 -0.37
CA TYR A 331 -11.07 21.67 0.98
C TYR A 331 -9.93 21.66 1.99
N LEU A 332 -10.09 22.41 3.07
CA LEU A 332 -9.21 22.47 4.22
C LEU A 332 -10.01 22.09 5.46
N PHE A 333 -9.46 21.25 6.30
CA PHE A 333 -10.13 20.84 7.53
C PHE A 333 -9.73 21.72 8.70
N LEU A 334 -10.71 22.06 9.53
CA LEU A 334 -10.53 22.60 10.86
C LEU A 334 -11.11 21.63 11.89
N GLY A 335 -10.47 21.54 13.03
CA GLY A 335 -10.88 20.66 14.11
C GLY A 335 -10.15 21.03 15.40
N VAL A 336 -10.34 20.19 16.41
CA VAL A 336 -9.69 20.30 17.72
C VAL A 336 -8.93 19.01 17.97
N PRO A 337 -7.67 19.05 18.44
CA PRO A 337 -6.89 17.85 18.70
C PRO A 337 -7.65 16.84 19.57
N ASN A 338 -7.55 15.56 19.21
CA ASN A 338 -8.18 14.43 19.89
C ASN A 338 -9.70 14.33 19.80
N LEU A 339 -10.35 15.28 19.11
CA LEU A 339 -11.79 15.26 18.87
C LEU A 339 -12.10 14.79 17.43
N ARG A 340 -13.11 13.94 17.32
CA ARG A 340 -13.50 13.29 16.04
C ARG A 340 -14.25 14.21 15.05
N GLN A 341 -14.50 15.45 15.43
CA GLN A 341 -15.35 16.37 14.69
C GLN A 341 -14.50 17.33 13.86
N GLU A 342 -14.33 17.00 12.59
CA GLU A 342 -13.58 17.80 11.64
C GLU A 342 -14.52 18.47 10.65
N ILE A 343 -14.30 19.76 10.40
CA ILE A 343 -15.12 20.61 9.57
C ILE A 343 -14.34 20.99 8.31
N ALA A 344 -14.89 20.67 7.15
CA ALA A 344 -14.26 21.01 5.88
C ALA A 344 -14.69 22.41 5.44
N LEU A 345 -13.71 23.25 5.15
CA LEU A 345 -13.88 24.52 4.43
C LEU A 345 -13.55 24.30 2.96
N LEU A 346 -14.53 24.49 2.10
CA LEU A 346 -14.37 24.33 0.67
C LEU A 346 -13.72 25.58 0.04
N PRO A 347 -13.21 25.49 -1.19
CA PRO A 347 -12.41 26.57 -1.79
C PRO A 347 -13.10 27.93 -1.93
N ARG A 348 -14.41 27.98 -1.92
CA ARG A 348 -15.18 29.22 -2.10
C ARG A 348 -15.79 29.75 -0.80
N GLY A 349 -15.45 29.16 0.33
CA GLY A 349 -15.95 29.52 1.64
C GLY A 349 -17.16 28.70 2.09
N GLU A 350 -17.60 27.70 1.31
CA GLU A 350 -18.64 26.79 1.79
C GLU A 350 -18.12 25.96 2.96
N ILE A 351 -18.98 25.69 3.93
CA ILE A 351 -18.68 24.88 5.12
C ILE A 351 -19.37 23.53 4.97
N GLN A 352 -18.62 22.44 5.16
CA GLN A 352 -19.14 21.10 5.03
C GLN A 352 -18.96 20.31 6.33
N LEU A 353 -20.06 19.74 6.82
CA LEU A 353 -20.08 18.77 7.91
C LEU A 353 -20.53 17.41 7.39
N ARG A 354 -20.13 16.34 8.04
CA ARG A 354 -20.68 15.01 7.76
C ARG A 354 -21.99 14.83 8.51
N ALA A 355 -23.03 14.40 7.80
CA ALA A 355 -24.35 14.22 8.38
C ALA A 355 -24.47 12.97 9.26
N ASP A 356 -23.62 11.97 9.04
CA ASP A 356 -23.50 10.75 9.83
C ASP A 356 -22.89 11.00 11.21
N SER A 357 -23.09 12.20 11.74
CA SER A 357 -22.49 12.68 12.96
C SER A 357 -22.44 11.61 14.06
N LEU A 358 -21.46 11.72 14.88
CA LEU A 358 -21.05 10.93 16.03
C LEU A 358 -22.13 10.52 17.05
N ARG A 359 -23.40 10.79 16.79
CA ARG A 359 -24.52 10.26 17.57
C ARG A 359 -24.69 8.76 17.51
N SER A 360 -24.14 8.16 16.48
CA SER A 360 -24.00 6.72 16.40
C SER A 360 -22.91 6.14 17.31
N ILE A 361 -22.43 6.87 18.30
CA ILE A 361 -21.47 6.41 19.29
C ILE A 361 -22.22 5.91 20.54
N GLY A 362 -23.09 4.98 20.37
CA GLY A 362 -23.69 4.23 21.47
C GLY A 362 -23.47 2.74 21.24
N PRO A 363 -23.71 1.88 22.21
CA PRO A 363 -23.60 0.43 22.03
C PRO A 363 -24.50 -0.12 20.91
N ASP A 364 -25.50 0.66 20.45
CA ASP A 364 -26.42 0.31 19.37
C ASP A 364 -26.09 1.06 18.05
N ALA A 365 -24.94 1.68 17.96
CA ALA A 365 -24.60 2.52 16.83
C ALA A 365 -24.07 1.70 15.65
N GLU A 366 -24.86 1.60 14.61
CA GLU A 366 -24.36 1.23 13.29
C GLU A 366 -23.45 2.35 12.79
N LEU A 367 -22.14 2.22 13.00
CA LEU A 367 -21.13 3.05 12.36
C LEU A 367 -21.10 2.71 10.88
N ARG A 368 -21.73 3.53 10.06
CA ARG A 368 -21.64 3.41 8.61
C ARG A 368 -20.43 4.21 8.12
N PRO A 369 -19.28 3.60 7.84
CA PRO A 369 -18.03 4.29 7.55
C PRO A 369 -18.06 5.10 6.25
N TRP A 370 -19.05 4.93 5.40
CA TRP A 370 -19.10 5.46 4.04
C TRP A 370 -20.42 6.15 3.68
N ASP A 371 -21.21 6.59 4.67
CA ASP A 371 -22.36 7.45 4.37
C ASP A 371 -21.86 8.81 3.89
N TRP A 372 -22.10 9.06 2.60
CA TRP A 372 -21.72 10.29 1.90
C TRP A 372 -22.65 11.47 2.17
N ASP A 373 -23.41 11.39 3.22
CA ASP A 373 -24.36 12.42 3.61
C ASP A 373 -23.63 13.61 4.23
N TYR A 374 -23.53 14.69 3.47
CA TYR A 374 -22.95 15.94 3.91
C TYR A 374 -24.01 17.00 4.16
N ILE A 375 -23.79 17.81 5.20
CA ILE A 375 -24.47 19.08 5.41
C ILE A 375 -23.55 20.16 4.90
N VAL A 376 -24.01 20.95 3.90
CA VAL A 376 -23.23 22.04 3.33
C VAL A 376 -23.92 23.35 3.63
N PHE A 377 -23.17 24.30 4.19
CA PHE A 377 -23.54 25.69 4.33
C PHE A 377 -22.91 26.45 3.18
N ASP A 378 -23.74 26.90 2.26
CA ASP A 378 -23.31 27.68 1.11
C ASP A 378 -23.67 29.17 1.29
N PHE A 379 -22.78 30.06 0.91
CA PHE A 379 -22.94 31.49 1.12
C PHE A 379 -23.07 32.23 -0.21
N GLY A 380 -24.06 33.10 -0.29
CA GLY A 380 -24.29 34.00 -1.41
C GLY A 380 -24.12 35.44 -1.00
N ALA A 381 -23.95 36.32 -1.99
CA ALA A 381 -23.80 37.75 -1.83
C ALA A 381 -24.65 38.54 -2.84
N GLY A 382 -25.05 39.74 -2.51
CA GLY A 382 -25.89 40.60 -3.33
C GLY A 382 -27.38 40.34 -3.17
N GLU A 383 -28.20 41.19 -3.80
CA GLU A 383 -29.66 41.10 -3.70
C GLU A 383 -30.22 39.82 -4.34
N HIS A 384 -29.59 39.39 -5.43
CA HIS A 384 -29.92 38.14 -6.14
C HIS A 384 -28.72 37.18 -6.04
N PRO A 385 -28.63 36.37 -4.99
CA PRO A 385 -27.45 35.54 -4.76
C PRO A 385 -27.34 34.41 -5.77
N VAL A 386 -26.12 34.15 -6.23
CA VAL A 386 -25.75 32.93 -6.95
C VAL A 386 -24.99 32.06 -5.98
N MET A 387 -25.57 30.91 -5.67
CA MET A 387 -25.01 29.95 -4.73
C MET A 387 -24.20 28.87 -5.46
N GLY A 388 -23.33 28.20 -4.74
CA GLY A 388 -22.59 27.03 -5.20
C GLY A 388 -21.54 27.31 -6.28
N PRO A 389 -21.15 26.30 -7.04
CA PRO A 389 -20.08 26.38 -8.03
C PRO A 389 -20.38 27.29 -9.21
N GLU A 390 -21.65 27.55 -9.49
CA GLU A 390 -22.08 28.46 -10.54
C GLU A 390 -21.86 29.94 -10.19
N SER A 391 -21.50 30.22 -8.94
CA SER A 391 -21.29 31.59 -8.48
C SER A 391 -20.18 32.36 -9.21
N ASN A 392 -19.32 31.69 -9.97
CA ASN A 392 -18.18 32.26 -10.70
C ASN A 392 -17.36 33.31 -9.91
N ARG A 393 -17.57 33.38 -8.59
CA ARG A 393 -16.86 34.34 -7.74
C ARG A 393 -15.41 33.88 -7.55
N VAL A 394 -14.51 34.84 -7.71
CA VAL A 394 -13.11 34.64 -7.40
C VAL A 394 -12.93 34.79 -5.90
N VAL A 395 -12.54 33.71 -5.26
CA VAL A 395 -12.29 33.68 -3.82
C VAL A 395 -10.80 33.45 -3.59
N THR A 396 -10.20 34.32 -2.77
CA THR A 396 -8.85 34.10 -2.27
C THR A 396 -8.93 33.47 -0.89
N ARG A 397 -8.13 32.40 -0.64
CA ARG A 397 -8.05 31.74 0.65
C ARG A 397 -6.65 31.92 1.24
N SER A 398 -6.59 32.24 2.51
CA SER A 398 -5.33 32.38 3.27
C SER A 398 -5.50 31.88 4.70
N LEU A 399 -4.38 31.59 5.35
CA LEU A 399 -4.31 31.36 6.78
C LEU A 399 -3.82 32.62 7.50
N ALA A 400 -4.27 32.87 8.69
CA ALA A 400 -3.71 33.94 9.51
C ALA A 400 -2.22 33.67 9.76
N ASP A 401 -1.38 34.68 9.57
CA ASP A 401 0.08 34.60 9.60
C ASP A 401 0.69 33.53 8.69
N GLY A 402 -0.06 33.08 7.67
CA GLY A 402 0.35 32.05 6.73
C GLY A 402 0.26 30.62 7.24
N TRP A 403 -0.01 30.38 8.53
CA TRP A 403 0.07 29.02 9.09
C TRP A 403 -0.95 28.69 10.20
N LEU A 404 -1.56 29.68 10.85
CA LEU A 404 -2.55 29.42 11.92
C LEU A 404 -3.82 28.81 11.37
N PRO A 405 -4.52 27.88 12.09
CA PRO A 405 -5.80 27.33 11.68
C PRO A 405 -6.94 28.35 11.86
N ILE A 406 -6.73 29.53 11.36
CA ILE A 406 -7.66 30.65 11.25
C ILE A 406 -7.75 30.97 9.77
N VAL A 407 -8.78 30.43 9.12
CA VAL A 407 -8.91 30.44 7.67
C VAL A 407 -9.68 31.69 7.24
N ARG A 408 -9.18 32.40 6.24
CA ARG A 408 -9.83 33.55 5.64
C ARG A 408 -10.14 33.27 4.18
N HIS A 409 -11.43 33.47 3.82
CA HIS A 409 -11.87 33.55 2.44
C HIS A 409 -12.28 34.97 2.15
N GLN A 410 -11.86 35.51 1.01
CA GLN A 410 -12.18 36.88 0.62
C GLN A 410 -12.69 36.90 -0.82
N TRP A 411 -13.79 37.64 -1.03
CA TRP A 411 -14.35 37.89 -2.35
C TRP A 411 -15.00 39.29 -2.41
N GLU A 412 -15.40 39.72 -3.57
CA GLU A 412 -16.10 40.99 -3.78
C GLU A 412 -17.31 40.79 -4.71
N THR A 413 -18.45 41.37 -4.34
CA THR A 413 -19.68 41.35 -5.13
C THR A 413 -20.36 42.69 -5.00
N GLY A 414 -20.66 43.34 -6.12
CA GLY A 414 -21.40 44.63 -6.13
C GLY A 414 -20.72 45.75 -5.35
N GLN A 415 -19.38 45.83 -5.34
CA GLN A 415 -18.57 46.79 -4.57
C GLN A 415 -18.70 46.61 -3.03
N ILE A 416 -19.12 45.43 -2.60
CA ILE A 416 -19.02 45.02 -1.21
C ILE A 416 -17.97 43.96 -1.15
N ARG A 417 -16.96 44.11 -0.31
CA ARG A 417 -15.96 43.12 -0.01
C ARG A 417 -16.40 42.31 1.19
N TYR A 418 -16.37 41.02 1.03
CA TYR A 418 -16.67 40.03 2.06
C TYR A 418 -15.38 39.34 2.51
N VAL A 419 -15.19 39.29 3.80
CA VAL A 419 -14.11 38.50 4.42
C VAL A 419 -14.75 37.55 5.41
N GLU A 420 -14.69 36.29 5.11
CA GLU A 420 -15.08 35.18 6.00
C GLU A 420 -13.85 34.72 6.77
N THR A 421 -13.89 34.75 8.08
CA THR A 421 -12.83 34.21 8.96
C THR A 421 -13.39 33.13 9.83
N SER A 422 -12.84 31.89 9.71
CA SER A 422 -13.35 30.70 10.36
C SER A 422 -12.31 30.06 11.28
N VAL A 423 -12.74 29.59 12.45
CA VAL A 423 -11.95 28.87 13.46
C VAL A 423 -12.78 27.75 14.10
N ALA A 424 -12.14 26.64 14.47
CA ALA A 424 -12.79 25.56 15.23
C ALA A 424 -12.38 25.60 16.71
N THR A 425 -13.32 25.35 17.59
CA THR A 425 -13.11 25.37 19.05
C THR A 425 -14.03 24.37 19.75
N PRO A 426 -13.69 23.85 20.94
CA PRO A 426 -14.66 23.17 21.79
C PRO A 426 -15.81 24.11 22.18
N LEU A 427 -17.02 23.55 22.37
CA LEU A 427 -18.21 24.35 22.73
C LEU A 427 -18.16 24.84 24.18
N THR A 428 -17.73 24.00 25.11
CA THR A 428 -17.93 24.21 26.55
C THR A 428 -16.72 24.69 27.31
N CYS A 429 -15.57 24.75 26.65
CA CYS A 429 -14.30 25.18 27.28
C CYS A 429 -13.39 25.89 26.28
N ASP A 430 -12.33 26.51 26.78
CA ASP A 430 -11.21 27.01 26.00
C ASP A 430 -10.40 25.85 25.42
N ILE A 431 -9.95 25.94 24.18
CA ILE A 431 -9.17 24.89 23.50
C ILE A 431 -7.93 24.50 24.31
N GLY A 432 -7.31 25.44 25.01
CA GLY A 432 -6.12 25.18 25.84
C GLY A 432 -6.42 24.47 27.17
N SER A 433 -7.66 24.45 27.60
CA SER A 433 -8.11 23.78 28.83
C SER A 433 -8.89 22.48 28.57
N LEU A 434 -9.01 22.08 27.31
CA LEU A 434 -9.72 20.85 26.95
C LEU A 434 -8.99 19.62 27.51
N HIS A 435 -9.71 18.87 28.32
CA HIS A 435 -9.33 17.52 28.76
C HIS A 435 -10.42 16.56 28.31
N THR A 436 -10.10 15.71 27.37
CA THR A 436 -11.04 14.73 26.84
C THR A 436 -10.53 13.31 27.08
N GLU A 437 -11.42 12.42 27.49
CA GLU A 437 -11.15 10.99 27.59
C GLU A 437 -11.87 10.22 26.47
N THR A 438 -12.87 10.84 25.86
CA THR A 438 -13.74 10.15 24.89
C THR A 438 -13.64 10.68 23.48
N GLY A 439 -13.07 11.87 23.29
CA GLY A 439 -13.04 12.54 21.99
C GLY A 439 -14.41 12.92 21.43
N THR A 440 -15.44 12.98 22.28
CA THR A 440 -16.84 13.17 21.85
C THR A 440 -17.41 14.55 22.18
N GLU A 441 -16.59 15.42 22.76
CA GLU A 441 -16.98 16.79 23.08
C GLU A 441 -17.33 17.55 21.79
N THR A 442 -18.33 18.42 21.90
CA THR A 442 -18.87 19.15 20.75
C THR A 442 -17.90 20.19 20.25
N VAL A 443 -17.55 20.13 18.98
CA VAL A 443 -16.79 21.17 18.25
C VAL A 443 -17.75 22.18 17.63
N VAL A 444 -17.40 23.45 17.70
CA VAL A 444 -18.10 24.54 17.05
C VAL A 444 -17.17 25.21 16.03
N LEU A 445 -17.67 25.43 14.83
CA LEU A 445 -17.08 26.37 13.91
C LEU A 445 -17.62 27.77 14.21
N ALA A 446 -16.75 28.67 14.61
CA ALA A 446 -17.04 30.09 14.72
C ALA A 446 -16.54 30.78 13.46
N THR A 447 -17.44 31.49 12.79
CA THR A 447 -17.16 32.19 11.52
C THR A 447 -17.62 33.65 11.64
N ARG A 448 -16.74 34.59 11.31
CA ARG A 448 -17.04 36.00 11.21
C ARG A 448 -17.06 36.42 9.74
N PHE A 449 -18.15 37.06 9.31
CA PHE A 449 -18.22 37.73 8.04
C PHE A 449 -18.06 39.24 8.25
N GLU A 450 -17.02 39.83 7.68
CA GLU A 450 -16.83 41.27 7.60
C GLU A 450 -17.26 41.72 6.22
N LEU A 451 -18.17 42.68 6.18
CA LEU A 451 -18.73 43.33 4.97
C LEU A 451 -18.21 44.75 4.90
N LEU A 452 -17.46 45.08 3.87
CA LEU A 452 -16.90 46.42 3.65
C LEU A 452 -17.45 47.03 2.37
N ASN A 453 -18.09 48.18 2.48
CA ASN A 453 -18.47 48.97 1.31
C ASN A 453 -17.22 49.65 0.69
N THR A 454 -16.80 49.18 -0.48
CA THR A 454 -15.64 49.72 -1.21
C THR A 454 -15.99 50.82 -2.16
N SER A 455 -17.29 51.16 -2.29
CA SER A 455 -17.79 52.22 -3.16
C SER A 455 -17.76 53.62 -2.51
N GLN A 456 -18.08 54.65 -3.29
CA GLN A 456 -18.23 56.03 -2.82
C GLN A 456 -19.67 56.38 -2.45
N GLU A 457 -20.60 55.43 -2.55
CA GLU A 457 -22.02 55.59 -2.28
C GLU A 457 -22.47 54.64 -1.16
N GLU A 458 -23.53 55.02 -0.47
CA GLU A 458 -24.17 54.13 0.49
C GLU A 458 -24.77 52.90 -0.24
N ARG A 459 -24.54 51.72 0.26
CA ARG A 459 -24.98 50.46 -0.37
C ARG A 459 -25.60 49.50 0.62
N ASP A 460 -26.55 48.74 0.12
CA ASP A 460 -27.02 47.55 0.83
C ASP A 460 -26.05 46.40 0.60
N ALA A 461 -25.58 45.80 1.70
CA ALA A 461 -24.80 44.56 1.69
C ALA A 461 -25.73 43.42 2.10
N TRP A 462 -25.63 42.32 1.34
CA TRP A 462 -26.46 41.15 1.52
C TRP A 462 -25.55 39.92 1.73
N LEU A 463 -25.84 39.12 2.76
CA LEU A 463 -25.25 37.84 2.98
C LEU A 463 -26.35 36.78 3.07
N TRP A 464 -26.22 35.73 2.29
CA TRP A 464 -27.16 34.62 2.26
C TRP A 464 -26.48 33.39 2.73
N MET A 465 -27.22 32.51 3.43
CA MET A 465 -26.77 31.16 3.83
C MET A 465 -27.85 30.15 3.47
N GLU A 466 -27.52 29.24 2.58
CA GLU A 466 -28.33 28.07 2.27
C GLU A 466 -27.75 26.85 3.02
N ILE A 467 -28.62 25.98 3.55
CA ILE A 467 -28.23 24.73 4.17
C ILE A 467 -28.70 23.58 3.27
N SER A 468 -27.76 22.93 2.61
CA SER A 468 -28.02 21.76 1.76
C SER A 468 -27.82 20.48 2.54
N ARG A 469 -28.76 19.54 2.39
CA ARG A 469 -28.73 18.20 2.95
C ARG A 469 -29.24 17.20 1.92
N PRO A 470 -29.00 15.89 2.08
CA PRO A 470 -29.60 14.86 1.22
C PRO A 470 -31.13 14.92 1.21
N SER A 471 -31.76 15.36 2.32
CA SER A 471 -33.21 15.61 2.40
C SER A 471 -33.51 17.11 2.42
N PRO A 472 -34.59 17.55 1.77
CA PRO A 472 -35.01 18.96 1.82
C PRO A 472 -35.20 19.43 3.27
N CYS A 473 -34.73 20.64 3.56
CA CYS A 473 -34.83 21.23 4.90
C CYS A 473 -35.80 22.40 4.92
N ARG A 474 -36.52 22.54 6.02
CA ARG A 474 -37.19 23.79 6.38
C ARG A 474 -36.40 24.52 7.44
N LEU A 475 -36.30 25.83 7.27
CA LEU A 475 -35.62 26.69 8.21
C LEU A 475 -36.63 27.41 9.11
N THR A 476 -36.23 27.63 10.35
CA THR A 476 -36.99 28.43 11.32
C THR A 476 -36.00 29.32 12.07
N LEU A 477 -36.27 30.59 12.13
CA LEU A 477 -35.47 31.57 12.85
C LEU A 477 -36.16 31.94 14.16
N GLN A 478 -35.45 31.76 15.29
CA GLN A 478 -35.93 32.16 16.64
C GLN A 478 -34.76 32.81 17.40
N ASN A 479 -34.86 34.10 17.66
CA ASN A 479 -33.86 34.86 18.42
C ASN A 479 -32.41 34.61 17.93
N LEU A 480 -32.18 34.77 16.65
CA LEU A 480 -30.89 34.54 15.97
C LEU A 480 -30.43 33.03 15.93
N LEU A 481 -31.23 32.11 16.45
CA LEU A 481 -31.02 30.67 16.25
C LEU A 481 -31.76 30.24 14.98
N VAL A 482 -31.02 29.63 14.07
CA VAL A 482 -31.56 28.95 12.90
C VAL A 482 -31.73 27.48 13.19
N LEU A 483 -32.93 26.97 13.03
CA LEU A 483 -33.27 25.57 13.15
C LEU A 483 -33.55 25.02 11.76
N SER A 484 -32.82 24.02 11.36
CA SER A 484 -33.01 23.29 10.10
C SER A 484 -33.65 21.95 10.37
N ARG A 485 -34.86 21.68 9.84
CA ARG A 485 -35.57 20.41 10.00
C ARG A 485 -35.75 19.71 8.63
N PRO A 486 -35.55 18.39 8.52
CA PRO A 486 -35.95 17.65 7.33
C PRO A 486 -37.44 17.86 7.05
N SER A 487 -37.80 18.07 5.77
CA SER A 487 -39.20 18.23 5.35
C SER A 487 -39.94 16.91 5.22
N ASP A 488 -39.24 15.79 5.11
CA ASP A 488 -39.81 14.46 4.93
C ASP A 488 -39.73 13.64 6.22
N LYS A 489 -40.88 13.04 6.59
CA LYS A 489 -40.97 12.15 7.74
C LYS A 489 -40.58 10.70 7.46
N SER A 490 -40.22 10.39 6.21
CA SER A 490 -40.01 9.00 5.78
C SER A 490 -38.60 8.46 6.09
N HIS A 491 -37.64 9.30 6.46
CA HIS A 491 -36.33 8.82 6.88
C HIS A 491 -36.32 8.37 8.33
N ARG A 492 -36.06 7.07 8.54
CA ARG A 492 -35.89 6.44 9.86
C ARG A 492 -34.63 6.92 10.62
N SER A 493 -33.75 7.64 9.99
CA SER A 493 -32.63 8.32 10.67
C SER A 493 -33.22 9.51 11.42
N GLY A 494 -33.13 9.49 12.72
CA GLY A 494 -33.56 10.59 13.58
C GLY A 494 -32.72 11.85 13.40
N PHE A 495 -32.73 12.42 12.20
CA PHE A 495 -32.07 13.68 11.91
C PHE A 495 -32.77 14.77 12.73
N LEU A 496 -32.09 15.20 13.70
CA LEU A 496 -32.51 16.24 14.59
C LEU A 496 -32.18 17.61 13.97
N PRO A 497 -32.87 18.67 14.37
CA PRO A 497 -32.65 19.99 13.76
C PRO A 497 -31.26 20.51 14.11
N LEU A 498 -30.43 20.74 13.10
CA LEU A 498 -29.19 21.45 13.32
C LEU A 498 -29.50 22.86 13.78
N ARG A 499 -28.84 23.31 14.84
CA ARG A 499 -28.97 24.66 15.37
C ARG A 499 -27.69 25.42 15.08
N CYS A 500 -27.79 26.54 14.41
CA CYS A 500 -26.69 27.50 14.31
C CYS A 500 -27.16 28.86 14.83
N ARG A 501 -26.20 29.59 15.42
CA ARG A 501 -26.48 30.90 16.00
C ARG A 501 -25.81 31.99 15.17
N PHE A 502 -26.57 33.03 14.86
CA PHE A 502 -26.03 34.31 14.39
C PHE A 502 -25.86 35.29 15.55
N ASP A 503 -24.88 36.16 15.44
CA ASP A 503 -24.69 37.31 16.33
C ASP A 503 -24.56 38.55 15.45
N ILE A 504 -25.53 39.48 15.60
CA ILE A 504 -25.59 40.73 14.89
C ILE A 504 -25.20 41.85 15.87
N HIS A 505 -24.08 42.52 15.60
CA HIS A 505 -23.50 43.39 16.60
C HIS A 505 -24.33 44.65 16.90
N ASP A 506 -24.71 45.43 15.92
CA ASP A 506 -25.41 46.74 16.17
C ASP A 506 -26.47 47.10 15.16
N LYS A 507 -26.38 46.58 13.93
CA LYS A 507 -27.35 46.93 12.86
C LYS A 507 -27.49 45.80 11.85
N GLY A 508 -28.53 45.85 11.05
CA GLY A 508 -28.89 44.88 10.05
C GLY A 508 -30.10 44.04 10.42
N ALA A 509 -30.64 43.33 9.48
CA ALA A 509 -31.80 42.48 9.66
C ALA A 509 -31.52 41.08 9.15
N LEU A 510 -31.94 40.07 9.92
CA LEU A 510 -31.85 38.64 9.60
C LEU A 510 -33.27 38.11 9.43
N ASP A 511 -33.53 37.47 8.31
CA ASP A 511 -34.79 36.78 8.04
C ASP A 511 -34.58 35.48 7.25
N ILE A 512 -35.66 34.74 7.00
CA ILE A 512 -35.67 33.59 6.10
C ILE A 512 -36.37 34.01 4.81
N ALA A 513 -35.70 33.83 3.70
CA ALA A 513 -36.23 34.09 2.37
C ALA A 513 -36.27 32.78 1.55
N VAL A 514 -37.16 32.79 0.56
CA VAL A 514 -37.30 31.72 -0.42
C VAL A 514 -36.46 32.05 -1.63
N LEU A 515 -35.60 31.12 -2.02
CA LEU A 515 -34.84 31.18 -3.27
C LEU A 515 -35.72 30.63 -4.41
N GLU A 516 -35.87 31.39 -5.49
CA GLU A 516 -36.68 31.00 -6.65
C GLU A 516 -36.16 29.68 -7.28
N PRO A 517 -37.07 28.76 -7.70
CA PRO A 517 -36.67 27.57 -8.44
C PRO A 517 -36.08 27.98 -9.80
N GLY A 518 -34.97 27.36 -10.18
CA GLY A 518 -34.36 27.58 -11.49
C GLY A 518 -33.44 28.78 -11.60
N GLY A 519 -33.14 29.46 -10.53
CA GLY A 519 -32.02 30.40 -10.47
C GLY A 519 -30.68 29.67 -10.67
N PRO A 520 -29.66 30.34 -11.28
CA PRO A 520 -28.32 29.78 -11.40
C PRO A 520 -27.80 29.43 -10.01
N GLY A 521 -27.54 28.15 -9.74
CA GLY A 521 -27.06 27.64 -8.47
C GLY A 521 -27.79 26.41 -7.94
N SER A 522 -28.66 25.79 -8.76
CA SER A 522 -29.20 24.46 -8.40
C SER A 522 -28.08 23.43 -8.43
N TYR A 523 -27.50 23.16 -7.28
CA TYR A 523 -26.26 22.46 -7.12
C TYR A 523 -26.40 21.01 -6.70
N ARG A 524 -25.74 20.14 -7.44
CA ARG A 524 -25.57 18.70 -7.40
C ARG A 524 -26.61 17.90 -8.19
N GLN A 525 -26.09 17.22 -9.20
CA GLN A 525 -26.81 16.18 -9.97
C GLN A 525 -27.31 15.01 -9.10
N ASP A 526 -26.86 14.95 -7.83
CA ASP A 526 -27.16 13.87 -6.90
C ASP A 526 -28.25 14.22 -5.88
N LEU A 527 -28.79 15.44 -5.87
CA LEU A 527 -29.89 15.81 -4.97
C LEU A 527 -31.24 15.64 -5.67
N PRO A 528 -32.20 15.00 -5.00
CA PRO A 528 -33.52 14.83 -5.60
C PRO A 528 -34.29 16.16 -5.71
N ASN A 529 -34.66 16.48 -6.92
CA ASN A 529 -35.64 17.46 -7.37
C ASN A 529 -35.30 18.97 -7.20
N PRO A 530 -34.71 19.60 -8.24
CA PRO A 530 -34.44 21.04 -8.27
C PRO A 530 -35.69 21.93 -8.42
N SER A 531 -36.91 21.38 -8.45
CA SER A 531 -38.13 22.08 -8.68
C SER A 531 -38.84 22.62 -7.40
N SER A 532 -38.31 22.33 -6.18
CA SER A 532 -38.86 22.83 -4.94
C SER A 532 -38.20 24.15 -4.54
N ALA A 533 -39.01 25.12 -4.08
CA ALA A 533 -38.50 26.35 -3.48
C ALA A 533 -37.57 26.02 -2.29
N ARG A 534 -36.39 26.63 -2.26
CA ARG A 534 -35.39 26.49 -1.23
C ARG A 534 -35.45 27.64 -0.25
N GLU A 535 -35.34 27.37 1.02
CA GLU A 535 -35.26 28.38 2.07
C GLU A 535 -33.81 28.72 2.37
N ALA A 536 -33.49 30.00 2.51
CA ALA A 536 -32.16 30.46 2.90
C ALA A 536 -32.30 31.54 4.00
N VAL A 537 -31.31 31.57 4.88
CA VAL A 537 -31.13 32.69 5.80
C VAL A 537 -30.60 33.87 5.01
N ARG A 538 -31.20 35.05 5.20
CA ARG A 538 -30.82 36.29 4.54
C ARG A 538 -30.49 37.36 5.56
N TYR A 539 -29.29 37.90 5.48
CA TYR A 539 -28.87 39.06 6.25
C TYR A 539 -28.72 40.28 5.34
N ARG A 540 -29.25 41.45 5.75
CA ARG A 540 -29.13 42.71 5.05
C ARG A 540 -28.66 43.80 5.99
N VAL A 541 -27.70 44.60 5.54
CA VAL A 541 -27.20 45.75 6.25
C VAL A 541 -26.88 46.86 5.27
N ARG A 542 -27.23 48.13 5.64
CA ARG A 542 -26.89 49.31 4.86
C ARG A 542 -25.59 49.92 5.35
N LEU A 543 -24.65 50.12 4.43
CA LEU A 543 -23.27 50.54 4.73
C LEU A 543 -22.97 51.86 4.01
N ALA A 544 -22.48 52.84 4.78
CA ALA A 544 -21.92 54.09 4.22
C ALA A 544 -20.61 53.80 3.44
N PRO A 545 -20.13 54.71 2.61
CA PRO A 545 -18.84 54.59 1.93
C PRO A 545 -17.70 54.28 2.92
N GLY A 546 -16.93 53.24 2.66
CA GLY A 546 -15.82 52.82 3.52
C GLY A 546 -16.24 52.16 4.83
N GLU A 547 -17.52 52.05 5.11
CA GLU A 547 -17.99 51.44 6.35
C GLU A 547 -17.79 49.91 6.33
N ARG A 548 -17.37 49.39 7.48
CA ARG A 548 -17.21 47.96 7.75
C ARG A 548 -18.23 47.54 8.81
N HIS A 549 -18.84 46.39 8.57
CA HIS A 549 -19.74 45.77 9.52
C HIS A 549 -19.45 44.28 9.64
N ALA A 550 -19.69 43.71 10.81
CA ALA A 550 -19.43 42.28 11.06
C ALA A 550 -20.72 41.57 11.52
N ILE A 551 -20.81 40.30 11.14
CA ILE A 551 -21.79 39.35 11.67
C ILE A 551 -21.09 38.04 11.96
N ASP A 552 -21.37 37.44 13.11
CA ASP A 552 -20.78 36.20 13.51
C ASP A 552 -21.78 35.03 13.36
N LEU A 553 -21.29 33.88 12.97
CA LEU A 553 -22.03 32.63 12.81
C LEU A 553 -21.32 31.52 13.59
N PHE A 554 -22.08 30.79 14.42
CA PHE A 554 -21.59 29.67 15.20
C PHE A 554 -22.32 28.40 14.77
N ILE A 555 -21.60 27.40 14.29
CA ILE A 555 -22.12 26.13 13.79
C ILE A 555 -21.58 25.00 14.66
N PRO A 556 -22.38 24.44 15.58
CA PRO A 556 -21.99 23.22 16.28
C PRO A 556 -21.98 22.03 15.29
N TYR A 557 -20.98 21.16 15.39
CA TYR A 557 -20.86 20.00 14.51
C TYR A 557 -22.04 19.04 14.63
N ILE A 558 -22.51 18.83 15.87
CA ILE A 558 -23.65 17.99 16.17
C ILE A 558 -24.83 18.83 16.64
N GLU A 559 -26.01 18.23 16.64
CA GLU A 559 -27.18 18.87 17.23
C GLU A 559 -27.10 18.92 18.75
N LEU A 560 -27.41 20.06 19.30
CA LEU A 560 -27.39 20.31 20.74
C LEU A 560 -28.75 20.00 21.38
N PHE A 561 -28.76 19.12 22.37
CA PHE A 561 -29.94 18.81 23.18
C PHE A 561 -29.81 19.27 24.61
N ASP A 562 -28.57 19.32 25.09
CA ASP A 562 -28.32 19.75 26.46
C ASP A 562 -28.51 21.26 26.61
N LYS A 563 -29.17 21.66 27.70
CA LYS A 563 -29.40 23.10 27.98
C LYS A 563 -28.12 23.86 28.27
N GLN A 564 -27.12 23.19 28.87
CA GLN A 564 -25.84 23.84 29.17
C GLN A 564 -25.04 24.04 27.88
N GLU A 565 -25.03 23.08 26.96
CA GLU A 565 -24.43 23.25 25.63
C GLU A 565 -25.12 24.37 24.85
N LEU A 566 -26.43 24.41 24.86
CA LEU A 566 -27.15 25.49 24.22
C LEU A 566 -26.85 26.87 24.84
N GLN A 567 -26.74 26.96 26.15
CA GLN A 567 -26.35 28.20 26.84
C GLN A 567 -24.93 28.59 26.49
N ALA A 568 -23.97 27.62 26.46
CA ALA A 568 -22.61 27.87 26.04
C ALA A 568 -22.57 28.43 24.61
N LEU A 569 -23.33 27.86 23.65
CA LEU A 569 -23.45 28.39 22.30
C LEU A 569 -23.95 29.85 22.26
N LEU A 570 -24.92 30.18 23.12
CA LEU A 570 -25.50 31.53 23.22
C LEU A 570 -24.50 32.57 23.77
N GLU A 571 -23.56 32.14 24.59
CA GLU A 571 -22.54 32.98 25.23
C GLU A 571 -21.23 33.10 24.46
N MET A 572 -21.05 32.32 23.41
CA MET A 572 -19.82 32.37 22.60
C MET A 572 -19.60 33.75 21.97
N SER A 573 -18.35 34.16 21.91
CA SER A 573 -17.89 35.37 21.23
C SER A 573 -16.79 35.00 20.24
N PHE A 574 -16.95 35.36 18.96
CA PHE A 574 -15.94 35.10 17.95
C PHE A 574 -14.57 35.66 18.33
N THR A 575 -14.51 36.87 18.84
CA THR A 575 -13.26 37.54 19.23
C THR A 575 -12.52 36.74 20.30
N ASN A 576 -13.23 36.25 21.32
CA ASN A 576 -12.63 35.44 22.38
C ASN A 576 -12.17 34.09 21.85
N VAL A 577 -12.99 33.43 21.04
CA VAL A 577 -12.67 32.14 20.43
C VAL A 577 -11.43 32.25 19.53
N ALA A 578 -11.40 33.22 18.62
CA ALA A 578 -10.27 33.40 17.73
C ALA A 578 -8.95 33.69 18.48
N ALA A 579 -9.00 34.53 19.52
CA ALA A 579 -7.85 34.83 20.36
C ALA A 579 -7.37 33.61 21.17
N SER A 580 -8.29 32.77 21.63
CA SER A 580 -7.97 31.51 22.31
C SER A 580 -7.27 30.53 21.39
N VAL A 581 -7.84 30.28 20.21
CA VAL A 581 -7.29 29.39 19.20
C VAL A 581 -5.90 29.86 18.76
N GLU A 582 -5.75 31.16 18.49
CA GLU A 582 -4.45 31.72 18.13
C GLU A 582 -3.40 31.49 19.21
N ARG A 583 -3.73 31.79 20.47
CA ARG A 583 -2.83 31.60 21.61
C ARG A 583 -2.43 30.15 21.78
N PHE A 584 -3.39 29.25 21.73
CA PHE A 584 -3.14 27.81 21.85
C PHE A 584 -2.14 27.30 20.82
N TRP A 585 -2.35 27.61 19.54
CA TRP A 585 -1.49 27.09 18.47
C TRP A 585 -0.11 27.77 18.44
N ARG A 586 -0.03 29.06 18.79
CA ARG A 586 1.26 29.74 18.95
C ARG A 586 2.08 29.11 20.09
N ASP A 587 1.44 28.88 21.22
CA ASP A 587 2.07 28.22 22.35
C ASP A 587 2.51 26.79 21.98
N ARG A 588 1.64 26.01 21.34
CA ARG A 588 1.94 24.63 20.93
C ARG A 588 3.14 24.56 19.98
N VAL A 589 3.17 25.36 18.95
CA VAL A 589 4.27 25.40 17.98
C VAL A 589 5.57 25.88 18.62
N SER A 590 5.50 26.76 19.64
CA SER A 590 6.70 27.30 20.30
C SER A 590 7.40 26.31 21.24
N ARG A 591 6.74 25.23 21.67
CA ARG A 591 7.29 24.25 22.63
C ARG A 591 8.28 23.28 22.00
N GLY A 592 8.15 23.03 20.72
CA GLY A 592 8.89 21.99 20.02
C GLY A 592 10.09 22.51 19.23
N MET A 593 10.51 21.71 18.26
CA MET A 593 11.57 22.05 17.32
C MET A 593 11.21 23.31 16.52
N THR A 594 12.14 24.24 16.43
CA THR A 594 12.07 25.36 15.50
C THR A 594 12.69 24.99 14.17
N TYR A 595 12.05 25.44 13.08
CA TYR A 595 12.52 25.22 11.71
C TYR A 595 12.50 26.57 11.00
N GLU A 596 13.67 27.01 10.53
CA GLU A 596 13.81 28.27 9.81
C GLU A 596 14.75 28.09 8.62
N VAL A 597 14.22 28.34 7.44
CA VAL A 597 14.95 28.32 6.16
C VAL A 597 14.66 29.63 5.42
N PRO A 598 15.46 30.01 4.41
CA PRO A 598 15.22 31.22 3.64
C PRO A 598 13.84 31.31 2.96
N ASP A 599 13.21 30.18 2.70
CA ASP A 599 11.89 30.13 2.09
C ASP A 599 10.79 30.25 3.15
N ARG A 600 10.03 31.35 3.07
CA ARG A 600 8.93 31.64 3.99
C ARG A 600 7.83 30.58 3.94
N TYR A 601 7.50 30.10 2.73
CA TYR A 601 6.42 29.11 2.53
C TYR A 601 6.74 27.80 3.25
N LEU A 602 7.98 27.32 3.19
CA LEU A 602 8.40 26.12 3.91
C LEU A 602 8.35 26.30 5.42
N ASN A 603 8.68 27.48 5.93
CA ASN A 603 8.58 27.78 7.36
C ASN A 603 7.12 27.76 7.84
N GLU A 604 6.22 28.34 7.06
CA GLU A 604 4.78 28.37 7.33
C GLU A 604 4.17 26.96 7.20
N LEU A 605 4.54 26.20 6.19
CA LEU A 605 4.12 24.80 5.98
C LEU A 605 4.53 23.91 7.15
N PHE A 606 5.75 24.05 7.63
CA PHE A 606 6.24 23.29 8.78
C PHE A 606 5.37 23.53 10.03
N LYS A 607 5.01 24.79 10.30
CA LYS A 607 4.13 25.14 11.42
C LYS A 607 2.70 24.63 11.19
N ALA A 608 2.14 24.84 10.00
CA ALA A 608 0.79 24.41 9.68
C ALA A 608 0.63 22.90 9.71
N ASN A 609 1.62 22.15 9.25
CA ASN A 609 1.56 20.69 9.25
C ASN A 609 1.35 20.08 10.65
N LEU A 610 1.83 20.75 11.72
CA LEU A 610 1.62 20.25 13.09
C LEU A 610 0.13 20.17 13.45
N TRP A 611 -0.62 21.24 13.21
CA TRP A 611 -2.02 21.21 13.56
C TRP A 611 -2.84 20.30 12.64
N HIS A 612 -2.46 20.13 11.36
CA HIS A 612 -3.09 19.14 10.49
C HIS A 612 -2.94 17.73 11.04
N VAL A 613 -1.75 17.38 11.53
CA VAL A 613 -1.49 16.06 12.13
C VAL A 613 -2.29 15.88 13.41
N LEU A 614 -2.30 16.90 14.28
CA LEU A 614 -2.94 16.77 15.60
C LEU A 614 -4.46 16.71 15.52
N ILE A 615 -5.10 17.42 14.59
CA ILE A 615 -6.55 17.37 14.42
C ILE A 615 -7.03 16.08 13.74
N SER A 616 -6.14 15.38 13.01
CA SER A 616 -6.45 14.07 12.42
C SER A 616 -6.23 12.91 13.40
N THR A 617 -5.98 13.21 14.67
CA THR A 617 -5.86 12.22 15.74
C THR A 617 -7.11 12.27 16.60
N ASP A 618 -7.79 11.13 16.67
CA ASP A 618 -9.03 10.93 17.42
C ASP A 618 -8.80 10.05 18.64
N ILE A 619 -9.63 10.20 19.66
CA ILE A 619 -9.77 9.19 20.71
C ILE A 619 -10.95 8.29 20.37
N ASP A 620 -10.70 6.99 20.28
CA ASP A 620 -11.78 6.02 20.17
C ASP A 620 -12.58 5.98 21.48
N PRO A 621 -13.87 6.31 21.48
CA PRO A 621 -14.66 6.42 22.71
C PRO A 621 -14.86 5.09 23.43
N PHE A 622 -14.69 3.96 22.77
CA PHE A 622 -14.86 2.62 23.36
C PHE A 622 -13.57 2.11 24.00
N THR A 623 -12.46 2.19 23.24
CA THR A 623 -11.15 1.67 23.68
C THR A 623 -10.30 2.69 24.40
N ARG A 624 -10.63 3.97 24.31
CA ARG A 624 -9.83 5.11 24.80
C ARG A 624 -8.45 5.19 24.17
N GLN A 625 -8.27 4.55 23.03
CA GLN A 625 -7.03 4.56 22.27
C GLN A 625 -7.00 5.73 21.29
N TYR A 626 -5.81 6.27 21.08
CA TYR A 626 -5.59 7.33 20.11
C TYR A 626 -5.46 6.73 18.72
N GLN A 627 -6.29 7.15 17.81
CA GLN A 627 -6.38 6.68 16.44
C GLN A 627 -6.01 7.82 15.49
N HIS A 628 -5.02 7.63 14.66
CA HIS A 628 -4.68 8.60 13.64
C HIS A 628 -5.26 8.18 12.29
N GLY A 629 -6.12 9.01 11.71
CA GLY A 629 -6.55 8.87 10.34
C GLY A 629 -5.47 9.41 9.39
N ALA A 630 -5.04 8.62 8.42
CA ALA A 630 -4.06 9.07 7.43
C ALA A 630 -4.60 10.20 6.55
N ALA A 631 -5.91 10.34 6.48
CA ALA A 631 -6.64 11.45 5.89
C ALA A 631 -7.79 11.84 6.80
N THR A 632 -8.31 13.03 6.61
CA THR A 632 -9.44 13.55 7.35
C THR A 632 -10.75 12.80 7.01
N HIS A 633 -11.80 13.01 7.81
CA HIS A 633 -13.09 12.35 7.68
C HIS A 633 -13.07 10.82 7.83
N ARG A 634 -12.53 10.34 8.96
CA ARG A 634 -12.59 8.93 9.36
C ARG A 634 -11.91 7.97 8.40
N TYR A 635 -10.78 8.40 7.85
CA TYR A 635 -9.89 7.43 7.25
C TYR A 635 -9.38 6.49 8.34
N LYS A 636 -9.11 5.24 7.95
CA LYS A 636 -8.71 4.21 8.89
C LYS A 636 -7.31 4.44 9.46
N ASN A 637 -7.07 3.91 10.65
CA ASN A 637 -5.75 3.92 11.27
C ASN A 637 -4.87 2.84 10.66
N PHE A 638 -4.04 3.22 9.68
CA PHE A 638 -3.02 2.37 9.11
C PHE A 638 -1.74 2.47 9.93
N LEU A 639 -1.27 1.36 10.47
CA LEU A 639 -0.13 1.36 11.39
C LEU A 639 1.15 1.90 10.74
N ASN A 640 1.44 1.56 9.47
CA ASN A 640 2.60 2.09 8.75
C ASN A 640 2.58 3.61 8.64
N GLU A 641 1.44 4.19 8.28
CA GLU A 641 1.26 5.64 8.14
C GLU A 641 1.32 6.32 9.51
N THR A 642 0.62 5.78 10.50
CA THR A 642 0.63 6.31 11.87
C THR A 642 2.02 6.23 12.51
N ALA A 643 2.81 5.20 12.23
CA ALA A 643 4.19 5.10 12.67
C ALA A 643 5.09 6.21 12.06
N MET A 644 4.87 6.56 10.78
CA MET A 644 5.57 7.69 10.15
C MET A 644 5.14 9.04 10.73
N VAL A 645 3.86 9.19 11.06
CA VAL A 645 3.34 10.37 11.78
C VAL A 645 3.94 10.47 13.17
N ALA A 646 3.94 9.39 13.96
CA ALA A 646 4.57 9.36 15.27
C ALA A 646 6.05 9.77 15.18
N ARG A 647 6.78 9.28 14.17
CA ARG A 647 8.15 9.71 13.90
C ARG A 647 8.26 11.21 13.61
N SER A 648 7.35 11.78 12.84
CA SER A 648 7.31 13.22 12.58
C SER A 648 7.07 14.02 13.86
N LEU A 649 6.19 13.54 14.73
CA LEU A 649 5.93 14.14 16.05
C LEU A 649 7.17 14.08 16.96
N GLU A 650 7.87 12.94 16.99
CA GLU A 650 9.15 12.79 17.72
C GLU A 650 10.18 13.84 17.27
N MET A 651 10.36 13.99 15.96
CA MET A 651 11.30 14.98 15.41
C MET A 651 10.93 16.41 15.75
N ARG A 652 9.68 16.67 16.10
CA ARG A 652 9.18 17.98 16.53
C ARG A 652 9.22 18.21 18.03
N GLY A 653 9.54 17.18 18.82
CA GLY A 653 9.48 17.22 20.28
C GLY A 653 8.09 16.97 20.87
N GLU A 654 7.14 16.51 20.05
CA GLU A 654 5.79 16.14 20.45
C GLU A 654 5.74 14.67 20.93
N HIS A 655 6.62 14.34 21.88
CA HIS A 655 6.85 12.96 22.33
C HIS A 655 5.63 12.33 22.97
N GLU A 656 4.83 13.10 23.72
CA GLU A 656 3.61 12.59 24.34
C GLU A 656 2.57 12.17 23.28
N ALA A 657 2.33 13.02 22.28
CA ALA A 657 1.42 12.69 21.19
C ALA A 657 1.90 11.47 20.38
N ALA A 658 3.22 11.37 20.14
CA ALA A 658 3.79 10.19 19.50
C ALA A 658 3.59 8.92 20.33
N ALA A 659 3.82 8.98 21.65
CA ALA A 659 3.63 7.85 22.55
C ALA A 659 2.19 7.35 22.56
N GLN A 660 1.21 8.27 22.58
CA GLN A 660 -0.22 7.94 22.55
C GLN A 660 -0.60 7.12 21.32
N LEU A 661 -0.07 7.48 20.15
CA LEU A 661 -0.30 6.72 18.92
C LEU A 661 0.35 5.33 18.97
N ILE A 662 1.58 5.26 19.48
CA ILE A 662 2.35 4.00 19.58
C ILE A 662 1.71 3.03 20.57
N GLU A 663 1.16 3.52 21.68
CA GLU A 663 0.46 2.69 22.67
C GLU A 663 -0.72 1.92 22.08
N THR A 664 -1.40 2.48 21.10
CA THR A 664 -2.50 1.80 20.39
C THR A 664 -2.00 0.51 19.73
N PHE A 665 -0.83 0.52 19.09
CA PHE A 665 -0.26 -0.67 18.46
C PHE A 665 0.12 -1.73 19.49
N LEU A 666 0.72 -1.28 20.60
CA LEU A 666 1.13 -2.17 21.68
C LEU A 666 -0.07 -2.77 22.40
N ALA A 667 -1.13 -2.01 22.61
CA ALA A 667 -2.37 -2.49 23.26
C ALA A 667 -3.05 -3.60 22.43
N ASN A 668 -2.95 -3.54 21.10
CA ASN A 668 -3.59 -4.49 20.18
C ASN A 668 -2.67 -5.64 19.75
N GLN A 669 -1.52 -5.83 20.42
CA GLN A 669 -0.59 -6.91 20.10
C GLN A 669 -1.22 -8.29 20.29
N GLY A 670 -1.12 -9.16 19.28
CA GLY A 670 -1.60 -10.53 19.32
C GLY A 670 -3.11 -10.70 19.16
N VAL A 671 -3.86 -9.62 19.00
CA VAL A 671 -5.33 -9.68 18.85
C VAL A 671 -5.70 -10.35 17.53
N LYS A 672 -5.04 -9.98 16.43
CA LYS A 672 -5.29 -10.53 15.10
C LYS A 672 -3.98 -10.95 14.42
N GLY A 673 -4.06 -11.99 13.58
CA GLY A 673 -2.96 -12.41 12.71
C GLY A 673 -2.91 -11.59 11.43
N LEU A 674 -1.76 -11.59 10.77
CA LEU A 674 -1.58 -11.01 9.47
C LEU A 674 -2.04 -11.96 8.36
N PRO A 675 -2.56 -11.45 7.23
CA PRO A 675 -2.98 -12.28 6.10
C PRO A 675 -1.76 -12.89 5.41
N GLY A 676 -1.74 -14.21 5.31
CA GLY A 676 -0.64 -14.96 4.71
C GLY A 676 -0.46 -16.36 5.30
N ASN A 677 0.66 -16.99 4.97
CA ASN A 677 1.03 -18.32 5.42
C ASN A 677 1.72 -18.32 6.79
N PHE A 678 1.37 -17.36 7.64
CA PHE A 678 1.87 -17.26 9.00
C PHE A 678 1.22 -18.31 9.90
N ARG A 679 1.97 -18.83 10.88
CA ARG A 679 1.51 -19.89 11.79
C ARG A 679 0.93 -19.37 13.08
N SER A 680 1.33 -18.17 13.48
CA SER A 680 0.97 -17.58 14.78
C SER A 680 0.55 -16.13 14.65
N LYS A 681 -0.26 -15.68 15.60
CA LYS A 681 -0.58 -14.27 15.81
C LYS A 681 0.08 -13.70 17.06
N GLU A 682 0.62 -14.56 17.93
CA GLU A 682 1.22 -14.13 19.18
C GLU A 682 2.44 -13.24 18.92
N GLY A 683 2.37 -11.99 19.35
CA GLY A 683 3.41 -11.01 19.12
C GLY A 683 3.16 -10.07 17.96
N VAL A 684 2.19 -10.33 17.09
CA VAL A 684 1.84 -9.44 15.97
C VAL A 684 1.35 -8.10 16.48
N LEU A 685 1.91 -7.01 15.94
CA LEU A 685 1.43 -5.65 16.17
C LEU A 685 0.39 -5.29 15.13
N TYR A 686 -0.73 -4.74 15.59
CA TYR A 686 -1.87 -4.40 14.75
C TYR A 686 -2.33 -2.96 15.01
N ALA A 687 -2.93 -2.30 14.02
CA ALA A 687 -3.22 -0.88 14.06
C ALA A 687 -4.29 -0.47 15.08
N ALA A 688 -5.32 -1.31 15.25
CA ALA A 688 -6.43 -1.07 16.17
C ALA A 688 -7.02 -2.41 16.61
N HIS A 689 -8.03 -2.41 17.47
CA HIS A 689 -8.68 -3.67 17.80
C HIS A 689 -9.38 -4.28 16.58
N ALA A 690 -9.51 -5.60 16.55
CA ALA A 690 -9.84 -6.34 15.34
C ALA A 690 -11.30 -6.83 15.31
N GLU A 691 -12.13 -6.37 16.21
CA GLU A 691 -13.55 -6.76 16.23
C GLU A 691 -14.33 -5.94 15.19
N GLU A 692 -15.05 -6.62 14.32
CA GLU A 692 -15.95 -5.99 13.36
C GLU A 692 -17.31 -5.63 14.04
N PRO A 693 -17.89 -4.50 13.69
CA PRO A 693 -17.42 -3.47 12.77
C PRO A 693 -16.59 -2.39 13.49
N ASP A 694 -15.29 -2.49 13.44
CA ASP A 694 -14.42 -1.41 13.93
C ASP A 694 -14.16 -0.39 12.82
N PRO A 695 -14.59 0.88 12.98
CA PRO A 695 -14.40 1.89 11.95
C PRO A 695 -12.94 2.34 11.79
N TYR A 696 -12.08 2.05 12.77
CA TYR A 696 -10.68 2.45 12.75
C TYR A 696 -9.74 1.38 12.20
N THR A 697 -10.14 0.11 12.22
CA THR A 697 -9.28 -0.97 11.77
C THR A 697 -9.14 -0.95 10.25
N ALA A 698 -7.93 -0.76 9.78
CA ALA A 698 -7.56 -1.03 8.40
C ALA A 698 -7.36 -2.54 8.19
N GLN A 699 -7.25 -2.97 6.93
CA GLN A 699 -6.76 -4.31 6.62
C GLN A 699 -5.37 -4.51 7.23
N GLY A 700 -5.08 -5.72 7.66
CA GLY A 700 -3.77 -6.05 8.20
C GLY A 700 -2.74 -6.18 7.09
N TYR A 701 -2.01 -5.13 6.85
CA TYR A 701 -0.87 -5.17 5.94
C TYR A 701 0.33 -5.79 6.63
N ASN A 702 1.02 -6.71 5.97
CA ASN A 702 2.11 -7.45 6.61
C ASN A 702 3.24 -6.54 7.11
N MET A 703 3.53 -5.46 6.39
CA MET A 703 4.56 -4.50 6.81
C MET A 703 4.23 -3.77 8.13
N HIS A 704 2.96 -3.70 8.54
CA HIS A 704 2.55 -3.03 9.78
C HIS A 704 3.33 -3.49 10.99
N HIS A 705 3.59 -4.79 11.10
CA HIS A 705 4.31 -5.37 12.21
C HIS A 705 5.74 -4.81 12.34
N GLY A 706 6.43 -4.66 11.21
CA GLY A 706 7.77 -4.04 11.18
C GLY A 706 7.75 -2.56 11.58
N PHE A 707 6.76 -1.81 11.08
CA PHE A 707 6.58 -0.40 11.43
C PHE A 707 6.24 -0.20 12.91
N GLY A 708 5.42 -1.06 13.51
CA GLY A 708 5.08 -1.00 14.92
C GLY A 708 6.31 -1.19 15.83
N MET A 709 7.15 -2.19 15.53
CA MET A 709 8.42 -2.39 16.22
C MET A 709 9.34 -1.17 16.07
N TRP A 710 9.45 -0.65 14.84
CA TRP A 710 10.28 0.52 14.54
C TRP A 710 9.83 1.75 15.32
N ALA A 711 8.53 2.10 15.30
CA ALA A 711 8.01 3.27 15.98
C ALA A 711 8.22 3.20 17.50
N ALA A 712 7.93 2.05 18.11
CA ALA A 712 8.07 1.88 19.56
C ALA A 712 9.56 1.94 20.02
N ALA A 713 10.47 1.39 19.22
CA ALA A 713 11.90 1.49 19.49
C ALA A 713 12.45 2.92 19.27
N GLU A 714 11.97 3.59 18.21
CA GLU A 714 12.35 4.98 17.93
C GLU A 714 11.90 5.92 19.03
N HIS A 715 10.72 5.75 19.61
CA HIS A 715 10.28 6.59 20.72
C HIS A 715 11.28 6.58 21.88
N TYR A 716 11.77 5.40 22.26
CA TYR A 716 12.84 5.32 23.29
C TYR A 716 14.12 6.01 22.82
N LEU A 717 14.55 5.79 21.59
CA LEU A 717 15.78 6.38 21.06
C LEU A 717 15.72 7.92 20.99
N TRP A 718 14.54 8.50 20.86
CA TRP A 718 14.32 9.95 20.91
C TRP A 718 14.25 10.50 22.35
N THR A 719 13.50 9.83 23.22
CA THR A 719 13.20 10.32 24.55
C THR A 719 14.21 9.87 25.61
N ARG A 720 14.87 8.74 25.38
CA ARG A 720 15.67 8.01 26.37
C ARG A 720 14.90 7.67 27.64
N ASP A 721 13.58 7.61 27.56
CA ASP A 721 12.74 7.21 28.69
C ASP A 721 12.90 5.70 28.97
N ILE A 722 13.76 5.42 29.94
CA ILE A 722 14.05 4.04 30.38
C ILE A 722 12.83 3.35 30.99
N ARG A 723 11.91 4.12 31.60
CA ARG A 723 10.69 3.58 32.19
C ARG A 723 9.72 3.14 31.10
N TYR A 724 9.59 3.94 30.06
CA TYR A 724 8.83 3.54 28.86
C TYR A 724 9.40 2.24 28.29
N LEU A 725 10.71 2.19 28.02
CA LEU A 725 11.31 0.99 27.45
C LEU A 725 11.16 -0.23 28.36
N ALA A 726 11.33 -0.06 29.68
CA ALA A 726 11.16 -1.16 30.62
C ALA A 726 9.73 -1.76 30.57
N ARG A 727 8.75 -0.92 30.36
CA ARG A 727 7.33 -1.32 30.23
C ARG A 727 7.06 -2.05 28.90
N VAL A 728 7.62 -1.57 27.80
CA VAL A 728 7.29 -2.10 26.46
C VAL A 728 8.23 -3.22 25.98
N ALA A 729 9.39 -3.41 26.60
CA ALA A 729 10.39 -4.38 26.20
C ALA A 729 9.85 -5.82 26.02
N PRO A 730 9.00 -6.35 26.91
CA PRO A 730 8.42 -7.69 26.70
C PRO A 730 7.61 -7.80 25.42
N ARG A 731 6.87 -6.74 25.04
CA ARG A 731 6.07 -6.70 23.82
C ARG A 731 6.94 -6.61 22.58
N LEU A 732 8.01 -5.79 22.63
CA LEU A 732 8.99 -5.70 21.54
C LEU A 732 9.74 -7.00 21.32
N LEU A 733 10.07 -7.73 22.40
CA LEU A 733 10.66 -9.05 22.31
C LEU A 733 9.71 -10.06 21.65
N ALA A 734 8.45 -10.08 22.09
CA ALA A 734 7.44 -10.97 21.52
C ALA A 734 7.24 -10.68 20.00
N ALA A 735 7.25 -9.40 19.60
CA ALA A 735 7.16 -9.01 18.21
C ALA A 735 8.38 -9.50 17.39
N ALA A 736 9.58 -9.28 17.90
CA ALA A 736 10.80 -9.74 17.23
C ALA A 736 10.89 -11.27 17.16
N ASP A 737 10.50 -11.97 18.23
CA ASP A 737 10.48 -13.43 18.29
C ASP A 737 9.48 -14.03 17.31
N TRP A 738 8.35 -13.38 17.10
CA TRP A 738 7.39 -13.77 16.07
C TRP A 738 8.05 -13.80 14.69
N VAL A 739 8.74 -12.70 14.30
CA VAL A 739 9.47 -12.68 13.00
C VAL A 739 10.51 -13.78 12.92
N ILE A 740 11.29 -13.99 13.98
CA ILE A 740 12.33 -15.03 14.02
C ILE A 740 11.71 -16.42 13.80
N ASN A 741 10.60 -16.69 14.47
CA ASN A 741 9.93 -17.99 14.41
C ASN A 741 9.25 -18.21 13.04
N GLU A 742 8.56 -17.20 12.50
CA GLU A 742 7.90 -17.33 11.19
C GLU A 742 8.90 -17.57 10.07
N ARG A 743 10.06 -16.92 10.09
CA ARG A 743 11.14 -17.14 9.13
C ARG A 743 11.73 -18.55 9.12
N GLN A 744 11.58 -19.33 10.20
CA GLN A 744 12.03 -20.72 10.17
C GLN A 744 11.24 -21.58 9.18
N ASN A 745 9.99 -21.18 8.87
CA ASN A 745 9.11 -21.91 7.97
C ASN A 745 9.57 -21.91 6.51
N THR A 746 10.34 -20.88 6.13
CA THR A 746 10.87 -20.69 4.77
C THR A 746 12.30 -21.21 4.61
N LYS A 747 12.98 -21.62 5.68
CA LYS A 747 14.35 -22.16 5.62
C LYS A 747 14.37 -23.59 5.04
N THR A 748 13.92 -23.68 3.80
CA THR A 748 13.83 -24.96 3.05
C THR A 748 14.83 -24.99 1.90
N THR A 749 15.14 -26.20 1.45
CA THR A 749 16.01 -26.42 0.28
C THR A 749 15.25 -27.13 -0.82
N ASP A 750 15.74 -27.01 -2.05
CA ASP A 750 15.26 -27.79 -3.18
C ASP A 750 15.72 -29.27 -3.07
N PRO A 751 15.23 -30.16 -3.93
CA PRO A 751 15.65 -31.56 -3.94
C PRO A 751 17.15 -31.77 -4.15
N ALA A 752 17.87 -30.79 -4.70
CA ALA A 752 19.33 -30.83 -4.85
C ALA A 752 20.08 -30.29 -3.61
N GLY A 753 19.37 -29.93 -2.54
CA GLY A 753 19.94 -29.37 -1.33
C GLY A 753 20.35 -27.90 -1.40
N ARG A 754 19.98 -27.17 -2.48
CA ARG A 754 20.26 -25.73 -2.64
C ARG A 754 19.18 -24.94 -1.91
N ARG A 755 19.57 -23.78 -1.34
CA ARG A 755 18.61 -22.84 -0.76
C ARG A 755 17.61 -22.37 -1.82
N ARG A 756 16.32 -22.38 -1.50
CA ARG A 756 15.29 -21.75 -2.32
C ARG A 756 15.46 -20.23 -2.30
N ALA A 757 14.88 -19.53 -3.27
CA ALA A 757 14.96 -18.07 -3.33
C ALA A 757 14.37 -17.41 -2.07
N GLU A 758 13.30 -17.96 -1.53
CA GLU A 758 12.62 -17.47 -0.32
C GLU A 758 13.27 -17.92 1.00
N PHE A 759 14.41 -18.59 0.98
CA PHE A 759 15.06 -19.15 2.18
C PHE A 759 15.32 -18.07 3.24
N GLY A 760 14.67 -18.22 4.39
CA GLY A 760 14.83 -17.31 5.54
C GLY A 760 14.14 -15.93 5.40
N LEU A 761 13.31 -15.73 4.38
CA LEU A 761 12.38 -14.62 4.29
C LEU A 761 11.17 -14.85 5.20
N ALA A 762 10.34 -13.82 5.38
CA ALA A 762 9.02 -13.99 5.96
C ALA A 762 8.16 -14.91 5.08
N PRO A 763 7.20 -15.66 5.65
CA PRO A 763 6.23 -16.40 4.86
C PRO A 763 5.48 -15.54 3.86
N ALA A 764 5.03 -16.15 2.76
CA ALA A 764 4.22 -15.43 1.77
C ALA A 764 2.95 -14.88 2.41
N GLY A 765 2.67 -13.62 2.13
CA GLY A 765 1.52 -12.91 2.63
C GLY A 765 1.18 -11.74 1.73
N ASP A 766 0.20 -10.94 2.09
CA ASP A 766 -0.17 -9.78 1.30
C ASP A 766 0.75 -8.56 1.54
N LEU A 767 0.63 -7.56 0.69
CA LEU A 767 1.31 -6.29 0.81
C LEU A 767 0.35 -5.17 0.45
N GLU A 768 0.01 -4.32 1.39
CA GLU A 768 -0.92 -3.20 1.21
C GLU A 768 -2.24 -3.61 0.52
N ASP A 769 -2.65 -2.87 -0.51
CA ASP A 769 -3.84 -3.14 -1.31
C ASP A 769 -3.67 -4.32 -2.30
N VAL A 770 -2.53 -4.99 -2.23
CA VAL A 770 -2.20 -6.14 -3.07
C VAL A 770 -2.50 -7.41 -2.29
N GLU A 771 -3.69 -7.96 -2.42
CA GLU A 771 -4.14 -9.13 -1.66
C GLU A 771 -3.58 -10.48 -2.19
N GLU A 772 -2.38 -10.47 -2.77
CA GLU A 772 -1.67 -11.67 -3.19
C GLU A 772 -0.69 -12.14 -2.13
N TYR A 773 -0.67 -13.42 -1.86
CA TYR A 773 0.30 -14.02 -0.94
C TYR A 773 1.58 -14.36 -1.70
N LEU A 774 2.54 -13.44 -1.62
CA LEU A 774 3.86 -13.57 -2.23
C LEU A 774 4.96 -13.26 -1.19
N TYR A 775 6.20 -13.51 -1.57
CA TYR A 775 7.38 -13.19 -0.75
C TYR A 775 7.85 -11.78 -1.08
N TYR A 776 7.31 -10.79 -0.38
CA TYR A 776 7.61 -9.38 -0.65
C TYR A 776 8.87 -8.92 0.06
N TYR A 777 9.87 -8.48 -0.67
CA TYR A 777 11.08 -7.87 -0.10
C TYR A 777 10.78 -6.62 0.73
N ALA A 778 9.72 -5.89 0.43
CA ALA A 778 9.28 -4.76 1.23
C ALA A 778 8.89 -5.18 2.64
N THR A 779 8.10 -6.27 2.79
CA THR A 779 7.74 -6.85 4.11
C THR A 779 8.98 -7.23 4.90
N ASP A 780 9.92 -7.95 4.26
CA ASP A 780 11.18 -8.36 4.88
C ASP A 780 12.05 -7.18 5.29
N ALA A 781 12.11 -6.14 4.47
CA ALA A 781 12.87 -4.93 4.77
C ALA A 781 12.32 -4.20 6.00
N TYR A 782 11.00 -4.10 6.13
CA TYR A 782 10.37 -3.47 7.30
C TYR A 782 10.51 -4.33 8.57
N TYR A 783 10.38 -5.65 8.46
CA TYR A 783 10.63 -6.54 9.60
C TYR A 783 12.09 -6.43 10.08
N HIS A 784 13.03 -6.46 9.13
CA HIS A 784 14.43 -6.26 9.45
C HIS A 784 14.70 -4.89 10.10
N LEU A 785 14.10 -3.81 9.57
CA LEU A 785 14.22 -2.46 10.14
C LEU A 785 13.71 -2.42 11.57
N GLY A 786 12.51 -2.94 11.83
CA GLY A 786 11.90 -2.99 13.14
C GLY A 786 12.77 -3.75 14.15
N MET A 787 13.17 -4.98 13.81
CA MET A 787 14.06 -5.80 14.64
C MET A 787 15.39 -5.11 14.93
N LYS A 788 16.00 -4.50 13.92
CA LYS A 788 17.26 -3.77 14.07
C LYS A 788 17.13 -2.60 15.04
N ARG A 789 16.04 -1.85 14.97
CA ARG A 789 15.79 -0.72 15.88
C ARG A 789 15.51 -1.18 17.30
N VAL A 790 14.78 -2.27 17.50
CA VAL A 790 14.59 -2.89 18.80
C VAL A 790 15.94 -3.33 19.41
N ALA A 791 16.78 -3.99 18.61
CA ALA A 791 18.10 -4.41 19.04
C ALA A 791 18.97 -3.21 19.45
N GLN A 792 18.92 -2.11 18.69
CA GLN A 792 19.64 -0.88 18.96
C GLN A 792 19.14 -0.20 20.25
N ALA A 793 17.81 -0.07 20.40
CA ALA A 793 17.22 0.51 21.61
C ALA A 793 17.59 -0.28 22.87
N PHE A 794 17.58 -1.60 22.79
CA PHE A 794 17.98 -2.44 23.91
C PHE A 794 19.47 -2.33 24.24
N ALA A 795 20.34 -2.28 23.24
CA ALA A 795 21.77 -2.10 23.46
C ALA A 795 22.07 -0.74 24.13
N GLU A 796 21.47 0.33 23.61
CA GLU A 796 21.64 1.67 24.13
C GLU A 796 21.05 1.84 25.53
N ALA A 797 19.93 1.21 25.83
CA ALA A 797 19.31 1.23 27.15
C ALA A 797 20.18 0.56 28.23
N VAL A 798 20.94 -0.45 27.86
CA VAL A 798 21.92 -1.10 28.77
C VAL A 798 23.03 -0.13 29.15
N ASP A 799 23.53 0.65 28.20
CA ASP A 799 24.59 1.64 28.44
C ASP A 799 24.01 2.82 29.24
N HIS A 800 22.87 3.35 28.82
CA HIS A 800 22.17 4.44 29.51
C HIS A 800 21.82 4.10 30.97
N ALA A 801 21.32 2.87 31.22
CA ALA A 801 21.03 2.43 32.59
C ALA A 801 22.24 2.50 33.52
N SER A 802 23.46 2.40 32.99
CA SER A 802 24.70 2.54 33.81
C SER A 802 24.99 3.97 34.20
N GLU A 803 24.48 4.95 33.46
CA GLU A 803 24.68 6.38 33.66
C GLU A 803 23.66 6.99 34.64
N LEU A 804 22.52 6.32 34.88
CA LEU A 804 21.43 6.79 35.72
C LEU A 804 21.79 6.71 37.21
N SER A 805 21.14 7.57 38.01
CA SER A 805 21.17 7.51 39.47
C SER A 805 20.53 6.21 39.98
N ALA A 806 20.82 5.84 41.22
CA ALA A 806 20.32 4.59 41.80
C ALA A 806 18.77 4.51 41.80
N ASP A 807 18.08 5.63 41.94
CA ASP A 807 16.62 5.72 42.03
C ASP A 807 15.96 5.68 40.67
N GLU A 808 16.68 6.04 39.62
CA GLU A 808 16.18 6.01 38.22
C GLU A 808 16.53 4.73 37.48
N ARG A 809 17.50 3.99 38.03
CA ARG A 809 18.04 2.79 37.40
C ARG A 809 17.03 1.63 37.43
N PRO A 810 16.77 0.98 36.28
CA PRO A 810 15.95 -0.22 36.26
C PRO A 810 16.60 -1.37 37.04
N PRO A 811 15.84 -2.36 37.51
CA PRO A 811 16.38 -3.50 38.24
C PRO A 811 17.50 -4.21 37.47
N ALA A 812 18.55 -4.66 38.19
CA ALA A 812 19.70 -5.33 37.59
C ALA A 812 19.30 -6.58 36.75
N ARG A 813 18.26 -7.29 37.16
CA ARG A 813 17.72 -8.41 36.41
C ARG A 813 17.23 -7.96 35.02
N TRP A 814 16.45 -6.87 34.95
CA TRP A 814 15.95 -6.32 33.70
C TRP A 814 17.11 -5.93 32.77
N THR A 815 18.12 -5.23 33.29
CA THR A 815 19.31 -4.85 32.52
C THR A 815 20.03 -6.06 31.93
N SER A 816 20.13 -7.14 32.71
CA SER A 816 20.75 -8.40 32.26
C SER A 816 19.93 -9.08 31.16
N GLU A 817 18.61 -9.15 31.30
CA GLU A 817 17.70 -9.73 30.33
C GLU A 817 17.71 -8.93 29.01
N VAL A 818 17.63 -7.60 29.08
CA VAL A 818 17.67 -6.73 27.90
C VAL A 818 19.04 -6.81 27.20
N ARG A 819 20.14 -6.90 27.94
CA ARG A 819 21.48 -7.11 27.37
C ARG A 819 21.58 -8.43 26.60
N ALA A 820 21.04 -9.49 27.15
CA ALA A 820 21.00 -10.79 26.48
C ALA A 820 20.14 -10.74 25.22
N ALA A 821 18.97 -10.09 25.29
CA ALA A 821 18.08 -9.87 24.19
C ALA A 821 18.73 -9.05 23.07
N ALA A 822 19.39 -7.95 23.40
CA ALA A 822 20.11 -7.10 22.44
C ALA A 822 21.15 -7.91 21.65
N LYS A 823 21.99 -8.69 22.34
CA LYS A 823 23.00 -9.53 21.69
C LYS A 823 22.38 -10.57 20.75
N ARG A 824 21.29 -11.18 21.18
CA ARG A 824 20.56 -12.16 20.34
C ARG A 824 19.98 -11.51 19.12
N LEU A 825 19.25 -10.40 19.30
CA LEU A 825 18.60 -9.69 18.19
C LEU A 825 19.59 -9.11 17.19
N ILE A 826 20.76 -8.62 17.62
CA ILE A 826 21.84 -8.18 16.72
C ILE A 826 22.26 -9.34 15.81
N LYS A 827 22.45 -10.54 16.37
CA LYS A 827 22.82 -11.72 15.59
C LYS A 827 21.72 -12.14 14.62
N GLU A 828 20.46 -12.14 15.07
CA GLU A 828 19.32 -12.52 14.25
C GLU A 828 19.05 -11.52 13.12
N THR A 829 19.18 -10.23 13.37
CA THR A 829 19.05 -9.21 12.33
C THR A 829 20.14 -9.30 11.28
N GLU A 830 21.38 -9.62 11.67
CA GLU A 830 22.47 -9.81 10.71
C GLU A 830 22.22 -11.07 9.86
N SER A 831 21.78 -12.17 10.47
CA SER A 831 21.38 -13.38 9.75
C SER A 831 20.23 -13.10 8.77
N PHE A 832 19.23 -12.33 9.20
CA PHE A 832 18.11 -11.95 8.33
C PHE A 832 18.57 -11.10 7.16
N ARG A 833 19.43 -10.11 7.40
CA ARG A 833 20.01 -9.29 6.33
C ARG A 833 20.77 -10.13 5.29
N GLN A 834 21.48 -11.14 5.74
CA GLN A 834 22.19 -12.07 4.84
C GLN A 834 21.23 -12.90 4.01
N ASP A 835 20.16 -13.42 4.62
CA ASP A 835 19.13 -14.20 3.91
C ASP A 835 18.41 -13.32 2.87
N ILE A 836 18.01 -12.08 3.20
CA ILE A 836 17.40 -11.12 2.26
C ILE A 836 18.36 -10.86 1.08
N ARG A 837 19.64 -10.58 1.36
CA ARG A 837 20.62 -10.28 0.30
C ARG A 837 20.86 -11.48 -0.60
N ALA A 838 20.92 -12.68 -0.04
CA ALA A 838 21.08 -13.90 -0.82
C ALA A 838 19.87 -14.15 -1.72
N SER A 839 18.67 -13.93 -1.21
CA SER A 839 17.42 -14.04 -1.97
C SER A 839 17.34 -13.02 -3.12
N VAL A 840 17.66 -11.75 -2.83
CA VAL A 840 17.70 -10.70 -3.86
C VAL A 840 18.74 -11.05 -4.94
N ALA A 841 19.92 -11.49 -4.54
CA ALA A 841 20.97 -11.88 -5.50
C ALA A 841 20.52 -13.05 -6.38
N GLU A 842 19.84 -14.05 -5.82
CA GLU A 842 19.29 -15.19 -6.56
C GLU A 842 18.18 -14.75 -7.53
N SER A 843 17.27 -13.90 -7.07
CA SER A 843 16.19 -13.37 -7.90
C SER A 843 16.70 -12.53 -9.05
N VAL A 844 17.72 -11.67 -8.81
CA VAL A 844 18.37 -10.90 -9.87
C VAL A 844 19.08 -11.81 -10.88
N ALA A 845 19.75 -12.84 -10.37
CA ALA A 845 20.47 -13.78 -11.25
C ALA A 845 19.52 -14.57 -12.16
N THR A 846 18.34 -14.92 -11.67
CA THR A 846 17.39 -15.79 -12.38
C THR A 846 16.32 -15.04 -13.16
N SER A 847 16.12 -13.75 -12.88
CA SER A 847 15.19 -12.90 -13.63
C SER A 847 15.83 -12.41 -14.93
N PRO A 848 15.18 -12.57 -16.09
CA PRO A 848 15.71 -12.06 -17.34
C PRO A 848 15.89 -10.55 -17.33
N VAL A 849 16.96 -10.09 -17.96
CA VAL A 849 17.29 -8.66 -18.09
C VAL A 849 16.16 -7.88 -18.77
N VAL A 850 16.01 -6.62 -18.36
CA VAL A 850 14.99 -5.73 -18.92
C VAL A 850 15.61 -4.65 -19.79
N ARG A 851 14.89 -4.27 -20.86
CA ARG A 851 15.32 -3.25 -21.81
C ARG A 851 15.02 -1.86 -21.26
N LEU A 852 16.03 -1.01 -21.27
CA LEU A 852 15.92 0.42 -21.00
C LEU A 852 15.45 1.20 -22.24
N ARG A 853 15.05 2.46 -22.03
CA ARG A 853 14.60 3.36 -23.11
C ARG A 853 15.70 3.66 -24.16
N ASP A 854 16.95 3.58 -23.75
CA ASP A 854 18.12 3.77 -24.64
C ASP A 854 18.50 2.51 -25.44
N GLY A 855 17.76 1.41 -25.25
CA GLY A 855 18.01 0.14 -25.93
C GLY A 855 19.00 -0.78 -25.23
N LEU A 856 19.62 -0.34 -24.15
CA LEU A 856 20.46 -1.18 -23.29
C LEU A 856 19.63 -2.08 -22.39
N TYR A 857 20.26 -3.09 -21.83
CA TYR A 857 19.64 -4.01 -20.87
C TYR A 857 20.32 -3.94 -19.52
N ILE A 858 19.57 -4.15 -18.48
CA ILE A 858 20.09 -4.24 -17.10
C ILE A 858 19.51 -5.46 -16.41
N PRO A 859 20.21 -6.05 -15.42
CA PRO A 859 19.61 -7.01 -14.51
C PRO A 859 18.39 -6.41 -13.83
N TYR A 860 17.37 -7.20 -13.65
CA TYR A 860 16.11 -6.78 -13.05
C TYR A 860 16.05 -7.24 -11.59
N VAL A 861 15.67 -6.34 -10.71
CA VAL A 861 15.34 -6.68 -9.31
C VAL A 861 13.82 -6.78 -9.22
N PRO A 862 13.24 -7.96 -9.10
CA PRO A 862 11.81 -8.07 -8.89
C PRO A 862 11.43 -7.43 -7.55
N SER A 863 10.29 -6.77 -7.51
CA SER A 863 9.71 -6.23 -6.28
C SER A 863 9.02 -7.32 -5.43
N LEU A 864 8.81 -8.45 -6.05
CA LEU A 864 8.09 -9.59 -5.53
C LEU A 864 8.99 -10.80 -5.39
#